data_6d912be97bd06cf982acfab3ec11b593
#
_entry.id   6d912be97bd06cf982acfab3ec11b593
#
_cell.length_a   1.000
_cell.length_b   1.000
_cell.length_c   1.000
_cell.angle_alpha   90.00
_cell.angle_beta   90.00
_cell.angle_gamma   90.00
#
_symmetry.space_group_name_H-M   'P 1'
#
loop_
_entity.id
_entity.type
_entity.pdbx_description
1 polymer ?
#
loop_
_entity_poly.entity_id
_entity_poly.type
_entity_poly.pdbx_seq_one_letter_code
_entity_poly.pdbx_strand_id
1 'polypeptide(L)'
;MPSIWGKVPQQNKNFTGREDLLDKLHSGLRSDVTAVVPHALHGLGGVGKTQLAIEYAHRFRHEYDVVWWIPADQSVLVKSSLAGLARELNLPIAASAGVDEAVDAVLDALRRGEPYERWLLIFDNANEPEDVNAVIPRGSGHVLLTSRDQGWQSVVDTIVVDVFRREESVAFLMKRVPRGITEPDAHRLAEALGDLPLALEHAGALQVETGMPVDQYLRLLENETTRLLGTSKPSDYPMSMTAAWALSVSQLMERSPDAVELLRCCAFFGPEPIPRDLLDRLPEDFAGGSRLAGMLGDPIRMIPAIRELGRYALVRIDSETRTITVHRLVQALLRDELPEPERASFRREVHTLLAAAVAEENPDDNAAWPRYQALLGHISPSRVVQSTDPRIRHFALNVVRYLYSSGDFRSARQLVEQFLERWQAVSGDDDQYVLSAQRHQAIVIRELGEIQESYELNQRTAARMRQVLGEDHEETLLLINSHGADLRFRGEFALAFEHDQDSLRRHQAKFGPTHRRTLRAMNNLALDYLLLGDYAKARELQAETFMYQRQAGSGSSAQNVLSSWNGLARIVRLNGDYRRACDIGEDAFEYGVEQLNSEHPWTLRVAKDLSIARRRNGQLEEALDLADHTFDAQKRNVGINHPDTLAAALCLANAQRAAGQLTEALELLEDMAPRYPRMYGDDHPFKYGCDTNLALLLRVNGQLERALEIDRRALRGLDGRLTREHHFTLTCAINLASDLAALGDTEEARELGVSTLESLRNVLGDDHPLTLAGAANLVVDLLALGREDEAAGLKAETLTRYERQLGTDHPDVKVAREARRLDFDFDPPVL
;
A
#
# COMPACT_ATOMS: atom_id res chain seq x y z
N MET A 1 -1.57 -16.59 -28.86
CA MET A 1 -2.02 -15.39 -28.12
C MET A 1 -1.38 -15.42 -26.76
N PRO A 2 -0.91 -14.32 -26.23
CA PRO A 2 -0.46 -14.26 -24.83
C PRO A 2 -1.57 -14.72 -23.87
N SER A 3 -1.19 -15.39 -22.80
CA SER A 3 -2.11 -15.74 -21.72
C SER A 3 -2.58 -14.48 -20.98
N ILE A 4 -1.67 -13.50 -20.86
CA ILE A 4 -1.93 -12.19 -20.25
C ILE A 4 -1.60 -11.10 -21.27
N TRP A 5 -2.61 -10.28 -21.57
CA TRP A 5 -2.48 -9.11 -22.44
C TRP A 5 -2.99 -7.89 -21.69
N GLY A 6 -2.08 -7.25 -20.90
CA GLY A 6 -2.48 -6.27 -19.92
C GLY A 6 -2.20 -4.83 -20.32
N LYS A 7 -3.26 -4.02 -20.38
CA LYS A 7 -3.21 -2.56 -20.59
C LYS A 7 -2.49 -2.11 -21.86
N VAL A 8 -2.21 -3.02 -22.79
CA VAL A 8 -1.55 -2.68 -24.06
C VAL A 8 -2.50 -1.85 -24.92
N PRO A 9 -2.10 -0.65 -25.36
CA PRO A 9 -2.96 0.17 -26.19
C PRO A 9 -3.32 -0.50 -27.50
N GLN A 10 -4.48 -0.16 -28.09
CA GLN A 10 -4.92 -0.69 -29.38
C GLN A 10 -3.90 -0.42 -30.50
N GLN A 11 -3.74 -1.35 -31.43
CA GLN A 11 -2.87 -1.21 -32.59
C GLN A 11 -3.29 -0.05 -33.47
N ASN A 12 -2.32 0.73 -33.94
CA ASN A 12 -2.57 1.82 -34.89
C ASN A 12 -2.74 1.27 -36.32
N LYS A 13 -3.94 1.34 -36.86
CA LYS A 13 -4.24 0.91 -38.24
C LYS A 13 -3.43 1.66 -39.32
N ASN A 14 -2.99 2.86 -39.00
CA ASN A 14 -2.22 3.71 -39.90
C ASN A 14 -0.71 3.58 -39.72
N PHE A 15 -0.23 2.70 -38.83
CA PHE A 15 1.20 2.48 -38.66
C PHE A 15 1.87 2.18 -40.02
N THR A 16 2.97 2.87 -40.30
CA THR A 16 3.63 2.83 -41.63
C THR A 16 5.15 2.94 -41.43
N GLY A 17 5.89 2.13 -42.20
CA GLY A 17 7.35 2.12 -42.18
C GLY A 17 7.95 1.57 -40.88
N ARG A 18 9.18 1.97 -40.60
CA ARG A 18 9.94 1.57 -39.38
C ARG A 18 10.31 0.09 -39.31
N GLU A 19 10.28 -0.65 -40.42
CA GLU A 19 10.60 -2.09 -40.40
C GLU A 19 12.01 -2.36 -39.90
N ASP A 20 12.98 -1.54 -40.34
CA ASP A 20 14.37 -1.61 -39.89
C ASP A 20 14.55 -1.33 -38.36
N LEU A 21 13.73 -0.47 -37.77
CA LEU A 21 13.74 -0.23 -36.32
C LEU A 21 13.08 -1.37 -35.56
N LEU A 22 11.97 -1.93 -36.07
CA LEU A 22 11.32 -3.10 -35.50
C LEU A 22 12.23 -4.32 -35.53
N ASP A 23 12.93 -4.55 -36.67
CA ASP A 23 13.89 -5.65 -36.82
C ASP A 23 15.10 -5.50 -35.88
N LYS A 24 15.62 -4.26 -35.73
CA LYS A 24 16.69 -3.97 -34.77
C LYS A 24 16.22 -4.20 -33.34
N LEU A 25 15.03 -3.73 -32.98
CA LEU A 25 14.46 -3.92 -31.67
C LEU A 25 14.25 -5.40 -31.35
N HIS A 26 13.70 -6.13 -32.33
CA HIS A 26 13.47 -7.55 -32.20
C HIS A 26 14.78 -8.36 -32.07
N SER A 27 15.78 -8.03 -32.89
CA SER A 27 17.10 -8.68 -32.83
C SER A 27 17.83 -8.35 -31.51
N GLY A 28 17.76 -7.09 -31.05
CA GLY A 28 18.36 -6.64 -29.82
C GLY A 28 17.78 -7.36 -28.59
N LEU A 29 16.45 -7.44 -28.47
CA LEU A 29 15.79 -8.14 -27.37
C LEU A 29 16.06 -9.65 -27.33
N ARG A 30 16.48 -10.26 -28.45
CA ARG A 30 16.80 -11.72 -28.57
C ARG A 30 18.29 -12.04 -28.39
N SER A 31 19.18 -11.06 -28.42
CA SER A 31 20.63 -11.31 -28.48
C SER A 31 21.25 -11.73 -27.14
N ASP A 32 20.55 -11.56 -26.01
CA ASP A 32 21.05 -11.93 -24.70
C ASP A 32 20.11 -12.92 -24.00
N VAL A 33 20.51 -14.19 -23.99
CA VAL A 33 19.75 -15.33 -23.45
C VAL A 33 19.76 -15.37 -21.89
N THR A 34 20.54 -14.55 -21.22
CA THR A 34 20.77 -14.66 -19.74
C THR A 34 20.63 -13.37 -18.93
N ALA A 35 20.43 -12.23 -19.55
CA ALA A 35 20.18 -10.99 -18.83
C ALA A 35 19.03 -10.22 -19.49
N VAL A 36 18.09 -9.74 -18.67
CA VAL A 36 17.12 -8.77 -19.13
C VAL A 36 17.91 -7.50 -19.47
N VAL A 37 18.08 -7.25 -20.77
CA VAL A 37 18.66 -6.00 -21.27
C VAL A 37 17.49 -5.11 -21.67
N PRO A 38 17.15 -4.07 -20.91
CA PRO A 38 16.13 -3.14 -21.31
C PRO A 38 16.60 -2.36 -22.54
N HIS A 39 15.73 -2.28 -23.57
CA HIS A 39 15.97 -1.46 -24.74
C HIS A 39 15.17 -0.16 -24.59
N ALA A 40 15.86 0.97 -24.60
CA ALA A 40 15.23 2.27 -24.54
C ALA A 40 15.06 2.88 -25.93
N LEU A 41 13.83 3.23 -26.27
CA LEU A 41 13.52 4.03 -27.46
C LEU A 41 13.57 5.50 -27.06
N HIS A 42 14.58 6.25 -27.48
CA HIS A 42 14.72 7.65 -27.17
C HIS A 42 14.56 8.54 -28.41
N GLY A 43 14.26 9.82 -28.24
CA GLY A 43 14.10 10.80 -29.32
C GLY A 43 13.16 11.93 -28.94
N LEU A 44 13.00 12.88 -29.85
CA LEU A 44 12.11 14.03 -29.70
C LEU A 44 10.66 13.62 -29.42
N GLY A 45 9.86 14.53 -28.87
CA GLY A 45 8.43 14.30 -28.68
C GLY A 45 7.68 14.23 -30.03
N GLY A 46 6.74 13.27 -30.15
CA GLY A 46 5.90 13.16 -31.38
C GLY A 46 6.51 12.35 -32.51
N VAL A 47 7.73 11.81 -32.36
CA VAL A 47 8.39 10.97 -33.41
C VAL A 47 7.85 9.55 -33.50
N GLY A 48 6.99 9.11 -32.55
CA GLY A 48 6.33 7.81 -32.61
C GLY A 48 6.93 6.70 -31.77
N LYS A 49 7.73 6.98 -30.71
CA LYS A 49 8.29 5.95 -29.82
C LYS A 49 7.25 5.03 -29.23
N THR A 50 6.22 5.59 -28.59
CA THR A 50 5.09 4.85 -28.04
C THR A 50 4.37 4.03 -29.12
N GLN A 51 4.22 4.58 -30.35
CA GLN A 51 3.60 3.86 -31.46
C GLN A 51 4.44 2.67 -31.93
N LEU A 52 5.78 2.82 -31.92
CA LEU A 52 6.70 1.73 -32.25
C LEU A 52 6.63 0.60 -31.19
N ALA A 53 6.56 0.95 -29.91
CA ALA A 53 6.40 -0.02 -28.82
C ALA A 53 5.04 -0.75 -28.90
N ILE A 54 3.95 -0.04 -29.22
CA ILE A 54 2.63 -0.63 -29.44
C ILE A 54 2.67 -1.61 -30.62
N GLU A 55 3.25 -1.17 -31.75
CA GLU A 55 3.36 -2.03 -32.95
C GLU A 55 4.21 -3.28 -32.68
N TYR A 56 5.33 -3.12 -31.96
CA TYR A 56 6.16 -4.23 -31.53
C TYR A 56 5.36 -5.25 -30.71
N ALA A 57 4.65 -4.80 -29.69
CA ALA A 57 3.84 -5.64 -28.83
C ALA A 57 2.79 -6.44 -29.64
N HIS A 58 2.07 -5.78 -30.56
CA HIS A 58 1.05 -6.42 -31.38
C HIS A 58 1.63 -7.38 -32.43
N ARG A 59 2.77 -7.02 -33.06
CA ARG A 59 3.41 -7.81 -34.12
C ARG A 59 4.02 -9.09 -33.58
N PHE A 60 4.72 -9.01 -32.45
CA PHE A 60 5.45 -10.13 -31.84
C PHE A 60 4.71 -10.78 -30.65
N ARG A 61 3.42 -10.48 -30.46
CA ARG A 61 2.60 -11.00 -29.36
C ARG A 61 2.61 -12.54 -29.21
N HIS A 62 2.86 -13.28 -30.30
CA HIS A 62 2.88 -14.74 -30.28
C HIS A 62 4.15 -15.33 -29.67
N GLU A 63 5.16 -14.53 -29.44
CA GLU A 63 6.43 -14.92 -28.82
C GLU A 63 6.39 -14.82 -27.29
N TYR A 64 5.37 -14.16 -26.75
CA TYR A 64 5.22 -13.91 -25.32
C TYR A 64 3.99 -14.59 -24.75
N ASP A 65 4.10 -15.02 -23.50
CA ASP A 65 2.99 -15.53 -22.71
C ASP A 65 2.33 -14.39 -21.91
N VAL A 66 3.14 -13.38 -21.54
CA VAL A 66 2.70 -12.16 -20.85
C VAL A 66 3.19 -10.93 -21.60
N VAL A 67 2.29 -10.00 -21.89
CA VAL A 67 2.64 -8.64 -22.34
C VAL A 67 1.94 -7.65 -21.43
N TRP A 68 2.72 -6.76 -20.79
CA TRP A 68 2.20 -5.82 -19.84
C TRP A 68 2.69 -4.40 -20.10
N TRP A 69 1.75 -3.44 -20.15
CA TRP A 69 2.02 -2.03 -20.40
C TRP A 69 2.03 -1.25 -19.09
N ILE A 70 3.10 -0.47 -18.86
CA ILE A 70 3.37 0.26 -17.61
C ILE A 70 3.58 1.73 -17.94
N PRO A 71 2.67 2.66 -17.53
CA PRO A 71 2.96 4.09 -17.55
C PRO A 71 4.12 4.39 -16.60
N ALA A 72 5.20 5.00 -17.10
CA ALA A 72 6.43 5.17 -16.33
C ALA A 72 6.86 6.63 -16.14
N ASP A 73 5.93 7.56 -16.30
CA ASP A 73 6.16 8.99 -16.04
C ASP A 73 6.09 9.38 -14.55
N GLN A 74 5.51 8.53 -13.71
CA GLN A 74 5.42 8.68 -12.26
C GLN A 74 5.68 7.34 -11.56
N SER A 75 6.54 7.32 -10.55
CA SER A 75 6.91 6.08 -9.83
C SER A 75 5.70 5.38 -9.17
N VAL A 76 4.72 6.13 -8.69
CA VAL A 76 3.48 5.59 -8.13
C VAL A 76 2.66 4.79 -9.16
N LEU A 77 2.67 5.22 -10.43
CA LEU A 77 1.97 4.51 -11.51
C LEU A 77 2.69 3.23 -11.90
N VAL A 78 4.02 3.24 -11.91
CA VAL A 78 4.85 2.05 -12.16
C VAL A 78 4.51 0.96 -11.15
N LYS A 79 4.58 1.29 -9.87
CA LYS A 79 4.27 0.36 -8.77
C LYS A 79 2.83 -0.15 -8.84
N SER A 80 1.87 0.77 -8.99
CA SER A 80 0.45 0.42 -9.10
C SER A 80 0.16 -0.47 -10.32
N SER A 81 0.85 -0.26 -11.45
CA SER A 81 0.71 -1.10 -12.64
C SER A 81 1.29 -2.49 -12.42
N LEU A 82 2.49 -2.60 -11.84
CA LEU A 82 3.10 -3.89 -11.52
C LEU A 82 2.28 -4.67 -10.49
N ALA A 83 1.77 -4.00 -9.46
CA ALA A 83 0.84 -4.63 -8.51
C ALA A 83 -0.43 -5.18 -9.21
N GLY A 84 -0.90 -4.49 -10.26
CA GLY A 84 -1.98 -5.00 -11.11
C GLY A 84 -1.61 -6.29 -11.86
N LEU A 85 -0.36 -6.41 -12.32
CA LEU A 85 0.14 -7.62 -12.99
C LEU A 85 0.17 -8.83 -12.04
N ALA A 86 0.42 -8.62 -10.75
CA ALA A 86 0.40 -9.69 -9.77
C ALA A 86 -0.93 -10.47 -9.78
N ARG A 87 -2.06 -9.77 -9.95
CA ARG A 87 -3.40 -10.40 -10.01
C ARG A 87 -3.57 -11.25 -11.27
N GLU A 88 -3.11 -10.75 -12.40
CA GLU A 88 -3.21 -11.46 -13.68
C GLU A 88 -2.31 -12.71 -13.71
N LEU A 89 -1.16 -12.66 -13.03
CA LEU A 89 -0.27 -13.80 -12.85
C LEU A 89 -0.83 -14.84 -11.86
N ASN A 90 -1.97 -14.56 -11.22
CA ASN A 90 -2.56 -15.39 -10.15
C ASN A 90 -1.53 -15.70 -9.05
N LEU A 91 -0.64 -14.75 -8.74
CA LEU A 91 0.28 -14.93 -7.64
C LEU A 91 -0.52 -14.97 -6.34
N PRO A 92 -0.17 -15.83 -5.39
CA PRO A 92 -0.88 -15.92 -4.10
C PRO A 92 -0.97 -14.57 -3.38
N ILE A 93 -0.01 -13.70 -3.64
CA ILE A 93 0.15 -12.34 -3.13
C ILE A 93 -0.76 -11.32 -3.85
N ALA A 94 -1.18 -11.62 -5.09
CA ALA A 94 -1.79 -10.64 -6.01
C ALA A 94 -3.13 -10.03 -5.54
N ALA A 95 -3.85 -10.73 -4.71
CA ALA A 95 -5.14 -10.24 -4.22
C ALA A 95 -5.00 -9.42 -2.93
N SER A 96 -3.80 -9.27 -2.37
CA SER A 96 -3.61 -9.13 -0.94
C SER A 96 -2.46 -8.31 -0.42
N ALA A 97 -1.38 -8.25 -1.13
CA ALA A 97 -0.19 -7.50 -0.71
C ALA A 97 -0.41 -6.00 -0.84
N GLY A 98 0.26 -5.22 -0.04
CA GLY A 98 0.51 -3.82 -0.33
C GLY A 98 1.15 -3.66 -1.71
N VAL A 99 1.08 -2.47 -2.27
CA VAL A 99 1.59 -2.23 -3.63
C VAL A 99 3.06 -2.61 -3.77
N ASP A 100 3.91 -2.30 -2.79
CA ASP A 100 5.34 -2.62 -2.82
C ASP A 100 5.58 -4.15 -2.82
N GLU A 101 4.80 -4.89 -2.06
CA GLU A 101 4.89 -6.35 -1.95
C GLU A 101 4.41 -7.07 -3.21
N ALA A 102 3.32 -6.59 -3.78
CA ALA A 102 2.85 -7.09 -5.06
C ALA A 102 3.89 -6.84 -6.16
N VAL A 103 4.60 -5.71 -6.11
CA VAL A 103 5.72 -5.41 -7.01
C VAL A 103 6.85 -6.42 -6.81
N ASP A 104 7.29 -6.62 -5.57
CA ASP A 104 8.39 -7.55 -5.26
C ASP A 104 8.05 -8.99 -5.68
N ALA A 105 6.82 -9.42 -5.45
CA ALA A 105 6.34 -10.74 -5.89
C ALA A 105 6.32 -10.89 -7.40
N VAL A 106 5.88 -9.86 -8.12
CA VAL A 106 5.93 -9.84 -9.59
C VAL A 106 7.36 -9.93 -10.08
N LEU A 107 8.26 -9.11 -9.52
CA LEU A 107 9.68 -9.12 -9.90
C LEU A 107 10.32 -10.49 -9.64
N ASP A 108 9.98 -11.15 -8.52
CA ASP A 108 10.49 -12.46 -8.18
C ASP A 108 9.90 -13.56 -9.09
N ALA A 109 8.59 -13.53 -9.37
CA ALA A 109 7.92 -14.44 -10.29
C ALA A 109 8.49 -14.33 -11.71
N LEU A 110 8.66 -13.13 -12.22
CA LEU A 110 9.27 -12.86 -13.52
C LEU A 110 10.74 -13.28 -13.57
N ARG A 111 11.49 -13.12 -12.47
CA ARG A 111 12.87 -13.59 -12.37
C ARG A 111 12.96 -15.11 -12.42
N ARG A 112 12.05 -15.84 -11.77
CA ARG A 112 12.01 -17.31 -11.79
C ARG A 112 11.42 -17.87 -13.08
N GLY A 113 10.72 -17.06 -13.86
CA GLY A 113 9.98 -17.52 -15.03
C GLY A 113 8.70 -18.30 -14.67
N GLU A 114 8.15 -18.06 -13.48
CA GLU A 114 6.95 -18.74 -12.95
C GLU A 114 5.80 -17.74 -12.76
N PRO A 115 4.60 -18.00 -13.24
CA PRO A 115 4.17 -19.18 -14.03
C PRO A 115 4.50 -19.10 -15.53
N TYR A 116 5.13 -18.01 -16.00
CA TYR A 116 5.43 -17.77 -17.40
C TYR A 116 6.89 -17.36 -17.61
N GLU A 117 7.60 -18.05 -18.51
CA GLU A 117 8.99 -17.75 -18.83
C GLU A 117 9.14 -16.61 -19.85
N ARG A 118 8.18 -16.47 -20.78
CA ARG A 118 8.26 -15.54 -21.91
C ARG A 118 7.37 -14.32 -21.64
N TRP A 119 7.93 -13.27 -21.07
CA TRP A 119 7.21 -12.05 -20.75
C TRP A 119 7.86 -10.83 -21.40
N LEU A 120 7.03 -9.83 -21.68
CA LEU A 120 7.42 -8.51 -22.16
C LEU A 120 6.79 -7.44 -21.27
N LEU A 121 7.61 -6.65 -20.60
CA LEU A 121 7.19 -5.45 -19.90
C LEU A 121 7.54 -4.22 -20.74
N ILE A 122 6.58 -3.31 -20.91
CA ILE A 122 6.75 -2.08 -21.66
C ILE A 122 6.55 -0.90 -20.72
N PHE A 123 7.63 -0.20 -20.38
CA PHE A 123 7.62 1.02 -19.58
C PHE A 123 7.52 2.22 -20.54
N ASP A 124 6.32 2.80 -20.63
CA ASP A 124 6.09 3.92 -21.52
C ASP A 124 6.35 5.25 -20.82
N ASN A 125 7.16 6.08 -21.46
CA ASN A 125 7.52 7.41 -20.98
C ASN A 125 8.32 7.44 -19.67
N ALA A 126 9.28 6.54 -19.52
CA ALA A 126 10.21 6.54 -18.40
C ALA A 126 11.03 7.86 -18.39
N ASN A 127 10.98 8.59 -17.28
CA ASN A 127 11.75 9.81 -17.09
C ASN A 127 13.20 9.45 -16.71
N GLU A 128 13.60 9.68 -15.47
CA GLU A 128 14.95 9.42 -15.02
C GLU A 128 15.19 7.92 -14.75
N PRO A 129 16.40 7.38 -15.02
CA PRO A 129 16.72 5.98 -14.75
C PRO A 129 16.53 5.57 -13.29
N GLU A 130 16.78 6.47 -12.35
CA GLU A 130 16.67 6.24 -10.91
C GLU A 130 15.24 5.86 -10.49
N ASP A 131 14.23 6.38 -11.16
CA ASP A 131 12.82 6.15 -10.84
C ASP A 131 12.34 4.72 -11.18
N VAL A 132 12.99 4.08 -12.16
CA VAL A 132 12.52 2.82 -12.75
C VAL A 132 13.48 1.66 -12.50
N ASN A 133 14.79 1.89 -12.37
CA ASN A 133 15.82 0.84 -12.21
C ASN A 133 15.53 -0.14 -11.07
N ALA A 134 14.95 0.33 -9.98
CA ALA A 134 14.64 -0.49 -8.81
C ALA A 134 13.54 -1.53 -9.08
N VAL A 135 12.73 -1.32 -10.13
CA VAL A 135 11.56 -2.14 -10.46
C VAL A 135 11.69 -2.83 -11.84
N ILE A 136 12.86 -2.79 -12.46
CA ILE A 136 13.17 -3.57 -13.65
C ILE A 136 13.50 -5.02 -13.24
N PRO A 137 12.69 -6.01 -13.65
CA PRO A 137 12.97 -7.40 -13.29
C PRO A 137 14.21 -7.92 -14.00
N ARG A 138 14.88 -8.87 -13.36
CA ARG A 138 15.96 -9.67 -13.95
C ARG A 138 15.43 -11.06 -14.21
N GLY A 139 15.62 -11.60 -15.43
CA GLY A 139 15.08 -12.93 -15.77
C GLY A 139 15.17 -13.21 -17.26
N SER A 140 14.40 -14.20 -17.73
CA SER A 140 14.41 -14.68 -19.12
C SER A 140 13.52 -13.88 -20.08
N GLY A 141 12.75 -12.90 -19.58
CA GLY A 141 11.86 -12.10 -20.40
C GLY A 141 12.50 -10.81 -20.92
N HIS A 142 11.71 -9.96 -21.54
CA HIS A 142 12.16 -8.74 -22.20
C HIS A 142 11.56 -7.49 -21.55
N VAL A 143 12.35 -6.42 -21.49
CA VAL A 143 11.93 -5.10 -21.05
C VAL A 143 12.15 -4.10 -22.19
N LEU A 144 11.12 -3.35 -22.51
CA LEU A 144 11.14 -2.27 -23.47
C LEU A 144 10.78 -0.96 -22.77
N LEU A 145 11.63 0.06 -22.91
CA LEU A 145 11.35 1.38 -22.37
C LEU A 145 11.18 2.40 -23.49
N THR A 146 10.27 3.35 -23.31
CA THR A 146 10.24 4.58 -24.13
C THR A 146 10.63 5.77 -23.27
N SER A 147 11.56 6.61 -23.73
CA SER A 147 12.02 7.76 -22.98
C SER A 147 12.36 8.95 -23.90
N ARG A 148 12.40 10.14 -23.31
CA ARG A 148 13.01 11.33 -23.89
C ARG A 148 14.37 11.63 -23.29
N ASP A 149 14.68 11.06 -22.15
CA ASP A 149 15.91 11.30 -21.42
C ASP A 149 17.07 10.50 -22.05
N GLN A 150 18.15 11.22 -22.36
CA GLN A 150 19.39 10.63 -22.89
C GLN A 150 20.19 9.89 -21.80
N GLY A 151 19.92 10.12 -20.53
CA GLY A 151 20.54 9.45 -19.41
C GLY A 151 20.46 7.92 -19.49
N TRP A 152 19.42 7.41 -20.15
CA TRP A 152 19.24 5.98 -20.40
C TRP A 152 20.35 5.35 -21.24
N GLN A 153 21.08 6.13 -22.05
CA GLN A 153 22.21 5.60 -22.87
C GLN A 153 23.36 5.04 -22.03
N SER A 154 23.49 5.49 -20.78
CA SER A 154 24.51 4.98 -19.86
C SER A 154 24.09 3.73 -19.09
N VAL A 155 22.82 3.33 -19.19
CA VAL A 155 22.21 2.27 -18.36
C VAL A 155 21.78 1.06 -19.19
N VAL A 156 21.27 1.32 -20.41
CA VAL A 156 20.68 0.29 -21.29
C VAL A 156 21.03 0.54 -22.75
N ASP A 157 20.93 -0.52 -23.58
CA ASP A 157 21.03 -0.38 -25.01
C ASP A 157 19.89 0.45 -25.57
N THR A 158 20.23 1.48 -26.36
CA THR A 158 19.27 2.44 -26.85
C THR A 158 19.11 2.40 -28.37
N ILE A 159 17.87 2.52 -28.82
CA ILE A 159 17.50 2.70 -30.23
C ILE A 159 16.96 4.11 -30.40
N VAL A 160 17.64 4.89 -31.24
CA VAL A 160 17.20 6.26 -31.57
C VAL A 160 16.04 6.19 -32.54
N VAL A 161 14.92 6.83 -32.18
CA VAL A 161 13.76 7.01 -33.05
C VAL A 161 13.71 8.47 -33.50
N ASP A 162 13.94 8.69 -34.79
CA ASP A 162 13.94 10.02 -35.42
C ASP A 162 12.60 10.27 -36.14
N VAL A 163 12.46 11.39 -36.82
CA VAL A 163 11.34 11.69 -37.75
C VAL A 163 11.24 10.60 -38.84
N PHE A 164 10.15 10.54 -39.58
CA PHE A 164 10.01 9.62 -40.68
C PHE A 164 11.04 9.92 -41.78
N ARG A 165 11.45 8.88 -42.48
CA ARG A 165 12.07 9.10 -43.80
C ARG A 165 11.01 9.63 -44.75
N ARG A 166 11.41 10.39 -45.76
CA ARG A 166 10.48 11.03 -46.70
C ARG A 166 9.53 10.02 -47.36
N GLU A 167 10.03 8.85 -47.70
CA GLU A 167 9.25 7.76 -48.30
C GLU A 167 8.20 7.22 -47.33
N GLU A 168 8.56 7.13 -46.05
CA GLU A 168 7.63 6.73 -44.97
C GLU A 168 6.53 7.78 -44.73
N SER A 169 6.89 9.08 -44.78
CA SER A 169 5.93 10.21 -44.66
C SER A 169 4.91 10.19 -45.81
N VAL A 170 5.38 10.00 -47.05
CA VAL A 170 4.52 9.92 -48.23
C VAL A 170 3.62 8.72 -48.14
N ALA A 171 4.16 7.53 -47.83
CA ALA A 171 3.37 6.29 -47.69
C ALA A 171 2.30 6.44 -46.57
N PHE A 172 2.68 7.08 -45.45
CA PHE A 172 1.75 7.37 -44.34
C PHE A 172 0.60 8.28 -44.81
N LEU A 173 0.90 9.42 -45.42
CA LEU A 173 -0.10 10.37 -45.92
C LEU A 173 -1.03 9.74 -46.99
N MET A 174 -0.49 8.97 -47.93
CA MET A 174 -1.28 8.25 -48.93
C MET A 174 -2.22 7.24 -48.30
N LYS A 175 -1.80 6.55 -47.26
CA LYS A 175 -2.63 5.61 -46.48
C LYS A 175 -3.68 6.34 -45.64
N ARG A 176 -3.31 7.46 -45.01
CA ARG A 176 -4.17 8.23 -44.11
C ARG A 176 -5.23 9.03 -44.84
N VAL A 177 -4.92 9.52 -46.03
CA VAL A 177 -5.81 10.30 -46.90
C VAL A 177 -6.03 9.61 -48.24
N PRO A 178 -6.77 8.49 -48.27
CA PRO A 178 -6.86 7.61 -49.44
C PRO A 178 -7.61 8.22 -50.63
N ARG A 179 -8.28 9.35 -50.42
CA ARG A 179 -8.97 10.10 -51.46
C ARG A 179 -8.67 11.58 -51.28
N GLY A 180 -8.03 12.21 -52.27
CA GLY A 180 -7.84 13.69 -52.28
C GLY A 180 -6.40 14.15 -52.06
N ILE A 181 -5.38 13.29 -51.92
CA ILE A 181 -3.98 13.65 -51.95
C ILE A 181 -3.24 12.93 -53.06
N THR A 182 -2.42 13.67 -53.84
CA THR A 182 -1.50 13.07 -54.80
C THR A 182 -0.14 12.84 -54.20
N GLU A 183 0.69 11.96 -54.77
CA GLU A 183 2.05 11.69 -54.27
C GLU A 183 2.91 12.99 -54.23
N PRO A 184 2.91 13.87 -55.27
CA PRO A 184 3.60 15.17 -55.21
C PRO A 184 3.09 16.09 -54.06
N ASP A 185 1.78 16.08 -53.79
CA ASP A 185 1.21 16.86 -52.70
C ASP A 185 1.61 16.27 -51.33
N ALA A 186 1.67 14.94 -51.23
CA ALA A 186 2.15 14.26 -50.01
C ALA A 186 3.63 14.61 -49.74
N HIS A 187 4.48 14.69 -50.75
CA HIS A 187 5.86 15.14 -50.68
C HIS A 187 5.96 16.58 -50.13
N ARG A 188 5.18 17.50 -50.71
CA ARG A 188 5.16 18.89 -50.27
C ARG A 188 4.69 19.06 -48.84
N LEU A 189 3.66 18.31 -48.46
CA LEU A 189 3.10 18.36 -47.12
C LEU A 189 4.07 17.77 -46.09
N ALA A 190 4.73 16.67 -46.44
CA ALA A 190 5.77 16.04 -45.57
C ALA A 190 6.95 16.97 -45.33
N GLU A 191 7.43 17.66 -46.40
CA GLU A 191 8.49 18.67 -46.30
C GLU A 191 8.13 19.84 -45.38
N ALA A 192 6.94 20.42 -45.57
CA ALA A 192 6.45 21.53 -44.77
C ALA A 192 6.28 21.18 -43.28
N LEU A 193 5.97 19.93 -42.96
CA LEU A 193 5.78 19.42 -41.62
C LEU A 193 7.03 18.78 -41.01
N GLY A 194 8.18 18.78 -41.75
CA GLY A 194 9.46 18.27 -41.28
C GLY A 194 9.44 16.77 -41.01
N ASP A 195 8.67 16.04 -41.76
CA ASP A 195 8.53 14.57 -41.66
C ASP A 195 8.14 14.08 -40.25
N LEU A 196 7.54 14.92 -39.41
CA LEU A 196 7.19 14.61 -38.04
C LEU A 196 5.86 13.81 -37.98
N PRO A 197 5.85 12.54 -37.52
CA PRO A 197 4.67 11.66 -37.58
C PRO A 197 3.40 12.26 -36.97
N LEU A 198 3.49 12.92 -35.83
CA LEU A 198 2.33 13.52 -35.16
C LEU A 198 1.76 14.70 -35.96
N ALA A 199 2.61 15.54 -36.55
CA ALA A 199 2.17 16.63 -37.41
C ALA A 199 1.51 16.12 -38.70
N LEU A 200 2.04 15.05 -39.30
CA LEU A 200 1.45 14.39 -40.46
C LEU A 200 0.10 13.76 -40.15
N GLU A 201 -0.08 13.16 -38.95
CA GLU A 201 -1.37 12.64 -38.51
C GLU A 201 -2.43 13.74 -38.40
N HIS A 202 -2.10 14.87 -37.77
CA HIS A 202 -3.00 16.01 -37.64
C HIS A 202 -3.38 16.59 -39.00
N ALA A 203 -2.39 16.80 -39.90
CA ALA A 203 -2.64 17.29 -41.22
C ALA A 203 -3.51 16.33 -42.06
N GLY A 204 -3.21 15.05 -41.99
CA GLY A 204 -3.99 14.00 -42.66
C GLY A 204 -5.42 13.90 -42.13
N ALA A 205 -5.60 14.00 -40.81
CA ALA A 205 -6.92 14.03 -40.19
C ALA A 205 -7.74 15.23 -40.68
N LEU A 206 -7.14 16.43 -40.66
CA LEU A 206 -7.79 17.64 -41.11
C LEU A 206 -8.20 17.57 -42.60
N GLN A 207 -7.33 17.00 -43.45
CA GLN A 207 -7.64 16.83 -44.86
C GLN A 207 -8.79 15.89 -45.13
N VAL A 208 -8.85 14.75 -44.42
CA VAL A 208 -9.97 13.80 -44.51
C VAL A 208 -11.28 14.46 -44.09
N GLU A 209 -11.28 15.21 -43.00
CA GLU A 209 -12.49 15.81 -42.42
C GLU A 209 -13.00 17.03 -43.23
N THR A 210 -12.10 17.82 -43.79
CA THR A 210 -12.48 19.06 -44.48
C THR A 210 -12.49 19.01 -46.00
N GLY A 211 -11.79 18.02 -46.58
CA GLY A 211 -11.54 17.95 -48.03
C GLY A 211 -10.68 19.14 -48.55
N MET A 212 -9.95 19.80 -47.69
CA MET A 212 -9.15 21.00 -48.00
C MET A 212 -8.02 20.63 -48.98
N PRO A 213 -7.85 21.34 -50.13
CA PRO A 213 -6.70 21.17 -51.00
C PRO A 213 -5.37 21.43 -50.29
N VAL A 214 -4.33 20.67 -50.64
CA VAL A 214 -2.98 20.80 -50.02
C VAL A 214 -2.42 22.22 -50.17
N ASP A 215 -2.61 22.87 -51.30
CA ASP A 215 -2.20 24.26 -51.49
C ASP A 215 -2.85 25.26 -50.53
N GLN A 216 -4.10 25.03 -50.19
CA GLN A 216 -4.80 25.85 -49.21
C GLN A 216 -4.28 25.57 -47.80
N TYR A 217 -4.07 24.31 -47.46
CA TYR A 217 -3.49 23.92 -46.18
C TYR A 217 -2.09 24.52 -45.98
N LEU A 218 -1.21 24.42 -46.97
CA LEU A 218 0.15 24.96 -46.89
C LEU A 218 0.17 26.47 -46.71
N ARG A 219 -0.69 27.20 -47.38
CA ARG A 219 -0.83 28.68 -47.16
C ARG A 219 -1.31 28.99 -45.74
N LEU A 220 -2.27 28.23 -45.18
CA LEU A 220 -2.74 28.43 -43.82
C LEU A 220 -1.65 28.07 -42.82
N LEU A 221 -0.89 27.00 -43.05
CA LEU A 221 0.24 26.58 -42.22
C LEU A 221 1.34 27.65 -42.17
N GLU A 222 1.66 28.26 -43.33
CA GLU A 222 2.66 29.36 -43.42
C GLU A 222 2.20 30.62 -42.68
N ASN A 223 0.93 30.98 -42.82
CA ASN A 223 0.34 32.11 -42.12
C ASN A 223 0.35 31.88 -40.60
N GLU A 224 -0.02 30.67 -40.14
CA GLU A 224 -0.03 30.34 -38.73
C GLU A 224 1.37 30.26 -38.14
N THR A 225 2.33 29.71 -38.90
CA THR A 225 3.74 29.70 -38.52
C THR A 225 4.27 31.13 -38.34
N THR A 226 3.94 32.04 -39.27
CA THR A 226 4.33 33.46 -39.19
C THR A 226 3.69 34.16 -37.97
N ARG A 227 2.42 33.85 -37.66
CA ARG A 227 1.72 34.38 -36.49
C ARG A 227 2.41 33.92 -35.19
N LEU A 228 2.76 32.65 -35.11
CA LEU A 228 3.45 32.07 -33.95
C LEU A 228 4.85 32.64 -33.75
N LEU A 229 5.61 32.85 -34.81
CA LEU A 229 6.93 33.55 -34.79
C LEU A 229 6.83 34.97 -34.22
N GLY A 230 5.72 35.67 -34.52
CA GLY A 230 5.47 37.03 -34.02
C GLY A 230 5.14 37.10 -32.50
N THR A 231 4.81 36.01 -31.86
CA THR A 231 4.38 35.98 -30.44
C THR A 231 5.51 35.80 -29.44
N SER A 232 6.75 35.73 -29.85
CA SER A 232 8.01 35.73 -29.03
C SER A 232 8.07 34.71 -27.87
N LYS A 233 7.33 33.59 -27.90
CA LYS A 233 7.49 32.52 -26.93
C LYS A 233 8.38 31.42 -27.51
N PRO A 234 9.51 31.06 -26.87
CA PRO A 234 10.26 29.87 -27.24
C PRO A 234 9.34 28.66 -27.01
N SER A 235 9.09 27.91 -28.06
CA SER A 235 8.42 26.62 -27.96
C SER A 235 9.51 25.54 -27.92
N ASP A 236 9.46 24.64 -26.94
CA ASP A 236 10.31 23.45 -26.87
C ASP A 236 9.97 22.45 -27.99
N TYR A 237 9.06 22.79 -28.89
CA TYR A 237 8.52 21.93 -29.95
C TYR A 237 8.73 22.48 -31.35
N PRO A 238 8.84 21.58 -32.38
CA PRO A 238 8.93 22.03 -33.76
C PRO A 238 7.76 22.93 -34.16
N MET A 239 8.08 24.08 -34.77
CA MET A 239 7.10 25.09 -35.15
C MET A 239 6.02 24.55 -36.08
N SER A 240 6.41 23.67 -37.00
CA SER A 240 5.49 23.03 -37.97
C SER A 240 4.41 22.17 -37.27
N MET A 241 4.77 21.51 -36.17
CA MET A 241 3.81 20.74 -35.37
C MET A 241 2.82 21.67 -34.65
N THR A 242 3.31 22.73 -34.04
CA THR A 242 2.47 23.72 -33.34
C THR A 242 1.49 24.38 -34.31
N ALA A 243 1.93 24.76 -35.51
CA ALA A 243 1.08 25.34 -36.54
C ALA A 243 0.04 24.34 -37.09
N ALA A 244 0.43 23.11 -37.36
CA ALA A 244 -0.49 22.07 -37.84
C ALA A 244 -1.61 21.77 -36.80
N TRP A 245 -1.24 21.72 -35.52
CA TRP A 245 -2.18 21.55 -34.43
C TRP A 245 -3.13 22.76 -34.30
N ALA A 246 -2.61 23.99 -34.32
CA ALA A 246 -3.40 25.22 -34.21
C ALA A 246 -4.45 25.33 -35.32
N LEU A 247 -4.13 24.92 -36.55
CA LEU A 247 -5.07 24.83 -37.64
C LEU A 247 -6.23 23.84 -37.37
N SER A 248 -5.90 22.69 -36.84
CA SER A 248 -6.92 21.66 -36.48
C SER A 248 -7.88 22.19 -35.41
N VAL A 249 -7.35 22.84 -34.38
CA VAL A 249 -8.16 23.44 -33.31
C VAL A 249 -9.00 24.59 -33.80
N SER A 250 -8.44 25.47 -34.69
CA SER A 250 -9.16 26.59 -35.27
C SER A 250 -10.36 26.13 -36.08
N GLN A 251 -10.20 25.12 -36.93
CA GLN A 251 -11.29 24.56 -37.71
C GLN A 251 -12.34 23.86 -36.81
N LEU A 252 -11.90 23.19 -35.75
CA LEU A 252 -12.80 22.57 -34.77
C LEU A 252 -13.60 23.61 -33.99
N MET A 253 -12.99 24.74 -33.68
CA MET A 253 -13.66 25.87 -32.99
C MET A 253 -14.85 26.43 -33.78
N GLU A 254 -14.73 26.51 -35.11
CA GLU A 254 -15.83 26.94 -35.98
C GLU A 254 -16.97 25.94 -36.05
N ARG A 255 -16.66 24.61 -35.99
CA ARG A 255 -17.62 23.54 -36.16
C ARG A 255 -18.24 23.07 -34.84
N SER A 256 -17.44 22.93 -33.79
CA SER A 256 -17.84 22.40 -32.49
C SER A 256 -17.11 23.08 -31.34
N PRO A 257 -17.57 24.29 -30.94
CA PRO A 257 -16.97 24.98 -29.78
C PRO A 257 -16.97 24.14 -28.49
N ASP A 258 -17.97 23.27 -28.32
CA ASP A 258 -18.06 22.34 -27.17
C ASP A 258 -16.90 21.33 -27.17
N ALA A 259 -16.49 20.85 -28.34
CA ALA A 259 -15.35 19.94 -28.45
C ALA A 259 -14.03 20.61 -28.04
N VAL A 260 -13.82 21.88 -28.43
CA VAL A 260 -12.63 22.65 -28.04
C VAL A 260 -12.61 22.92 -26.53
N GLU A 261 -13.76 23.26 -25.96
CA GLU A 261 -13.87 23.45 -24.50
C GLU A 261 -13.53 22.17 -23.72
N LEU A 262 -14.07 21.02 -24.16
CA LEU A 262 -13.75 19.71 -23.59
C LEU A 262 -12.26 19.39 -23.73
N LEU A 263 -11.66 19.65 -24.89
CA LEU A 263 -10.23 19.43 -25.14
C LEU A 263 -9.35 20.29 -24.20
N ARG A 264 -9.73 21.57 -24.03
CA ARG A 264 -9.06 22.48 -23.09
C ARG A 264 -9.12 21.98 -21.65
N CYS A 265 -10.28 21.48 -21.21
CA CYS A 265 -10.41 20.84 -19.90
C CYS A 265 -9.50 19.61 -19.79
N CYS A 266 -9.56 18.71 -20.77
CA CYS A 266 -8.73 17.49 -20.81
C CYS A 266 -7.22 17.79 -20.79
N ALA A 267 -6.80 18.97 -21.23
CA ALA A 267 -5.41 19.38 -21.17
C ALA A 267 -4.85 19.59 -19.77
N PHE A 268 -5.71 19.74 -18.76
CA PHE A 268 -5.31 19.93 -17.36
C PHE A 268 -5.37 18.66 -16.50
N PHE A 269 -5.84 17.55 -17.06
CA PHE A 269 -5.62 16.22 -16.51
C PHE A 269 -4.18 15.74 -16.74
N GLY A 270 -3.82 14.59 -16.15
CA GLY A 270 -2.59 13.86 -16.49
C GLY A 270 -2.66 13.26 -17.90
N PRO A 271 -1.52 12.78 -18.42
CA PRO A 271 -1.45 12.13 -19.73
C PRO A 271 -2.10 10.74 -19.76
N GLU A 272 -2.46 10.21 -18.60
CA GLU A 272 -3.13 8.92 -18.42
C GLU A 272 -4.56 8.93 -18.98
N PRO A 273 -5.14 7.76 -19.27
CA PRO A 273 -6.51 7.67 -19.76
C PRO A 273 -7.52 8.30 -18.78
N ILE A 274 -8.23 9.31 -19.20
CA ILE A 274 -9.25 10.02 -18.43
C ILE A 274 -10.54 9.19 -18.45
N PRO A 275 -11.05 8.70 -17.32
CA PRO A 275 -12.33 7.99 -17.27
C PRO A 275 -13.48 8.88 -17.72
N ARG A 276 -14.32 8.42 -18.67
CA ARG A 276 -15.41 9.20 -19.23
C ARG A 276 -16.50 9.50 -18.23
N ASP A 277 -16.68 8.65 -17.23
CA ASP A 277 -17.68 8.83 -16.18
C ASP A 277 -17.42 10.06 -15.29
N LEU A 278 -16.19 10.61 -15.29
CA LEU A 278 -15.90 11.94 -14.72
C LEU A 278 -16.70 13.05 -15.40
N LEU A 279 -17.09 12.84 -16.66
CA LEU A 279 -17.80 13.79 -17.50
C LEU A 279 -19.32 13.51 -17.59
N ASP A 280 -19.77 12.36 -17.06
CA ASP A 280 -21.15 11.90 -17.17
C ASP A 280 -22.10 12.63 -16.20
N ARG A 281 -21.55 13.38 -15.22
CA ARG A 281 -22.34 14.13 -14.22
C ARG A 281 -21.79 15.53 -14.00
N LEU A 282 -22.70 16.49 -13.79
CA LEU A 282 -22.33 17.82 -13.32
C LEU A 282 -22.22 17.76 -11.77
N PRO A 283 -21.03 17.99 -11.19
CA PRO A 283 -20.90 18.09 -9.74
C PRO A 283 -21.72 19.28 -9.20
N GLU A 284 -22.34 19.12 -8.02
CA GLU A 284 -23.19 20.15 -7.39
C GLU A 284 -22.46 21.50 -7.24
N ASP A 285 -21.18 21.45 -6.96
CA ASP A 285 -20.32 22.61 -6.73
C ASP A 285 -19.52 23.06 -7.94
N PHE A 286 -19.86 22.57 -9.14
CA PHE A 286 -19.16 22.99 -10.36
C PHE A 286 -19.47 24.46 -10.65
N ALA A 287 -18.41 25.25 -10.94
CA ALA A 287 -18.56 26.69 -11.14
C ALA A 287 -19.58 27.00 -12.27
N GLY A 288 -20.68 27.63 -11.92
CA GLY A 288 -21.69 28.02 -12.87
C GLY A 288 -21.16 29.05 -13.88
N GLY A 289 -21.47 28.88 -15.17
CA GLY A 289 -21.13 29.80 -16.22
C GLY A 289 -20.04 29.37 -17.20
N SER A 290 -19.32 28.24 -16.95
CA SER A 290 -18.44 27.67 -17.97
C SER A 290 -19.26 26.91 -19.03
N ARG A 291 -18.73 26.83 -20.27
CA ARG A 291 -19.35 26.02 -21.32
C ARG A 291 -19.33 24.55 -20.96
N LEU A 292 -18.30 24.11 -20.28
CA LEU A 292 -18.15 22.75 -19.79
C LEU A 292 -19.28 22.39 -18.82
N ALA A 293 -19.64 23.28 -17.89
CA ALA A 293 -20.78 23.05 -16.97
C ALA A 293 -22.09 22.75 -17.71
N GLY A 294 -22.32 23.40 -18.85
CA GLY A 294 -23.50 23.15 -19.69
C GLY A 294 -23.43 21.87 -20.53
N MET A 295 -22.31 21.15 -20.52
CA MET A 295 -22.08 19.89 -21.24
C MET A 295 -22.04 18.68 -20.32
N LEU A 296 -21.55 18.86 -19.08
CA LEU A 296 -21.45 17.79 -18.09
C LEU A 296 -22.85 17.23 -17.77
N GLY A 297 -22.98 15.92 -17.85
CA GLY A 297 -24.26 15.26 -17.64
C GLY A 297 -25.23 15.35 -18.82
N ASP A 298 -24.89 16.03 -19.93
CA ASP A 298 -25.69 16.11 -21.15
C ASP A 298 -25.09 15.23 -22.28
N PRO A 299 -25.59 13.99 -22.48
CA PRO A 299 -25.09 13.12 -23.53
C PRO A 299 -25.28 13.67 -24.95
N ILE A 300 -26.30 14.52 -25.17
CA ILE A 300 -26.60 15.11 -26.49
C ILE A 300 -25.49 16.07 -26.92
N ARG A 301 -24.85 16.76 -25.98
CA ARG A 301 -23.73 17.65 -26.26
C ARG A 301 -22.39 16.94 -26.13
N MET A 302 -22.20 16.07 -25.11
CA MET A 302 -20.93 15.42 -24.81
C MET A 302 -20.51 14.41 -25.87
N ILE A 303 -21.42 13.52 -26.34
CA ILE A 303 -21.07 12.47 -27.31
C ILE A 303 -20.59 13.04 -28.64
N PRO A 304 -21.28 14.03 -29.25
CA PRO A 304 -20.78 14.68 -30.45
C PRO A 304 -19.43 15.39 -30.25
N ALA A 305 -19.24 16.07 -29.13
CA ALA A 305 -17.98 16.75 -28.82
C ALA A 305 -16.80 15.75 -28.77
N ILE A 306 -16.96 14.64 -28.06
CA ILE A 306 -15.95 13.56 -28.00
C ILE A 306 -15.67 12.98 -29.40
N ARG A 307 -16.71 12.76 -30.20
CA ARG A 307 -16.58 12.19 -31.56
C ARG A 307 -15.79 13.14 -32.48
N GLU A 308 -16.07 14.44 -32.44
CA GLU A 308 -15.34 15.43 -33.25
C GLU A 308 -13.86 15.48 -32.84
N LEU A 309 -13.54 15.44 -31.53
CA LEU A 309 -12.16 15.37 -31.07
C LEU A 309 -11.40 14.15 -31.63
N GLY A 310 -12.06 12.99 -31.68
CA GLY A 310 -11.49 11.79 -32.27
C GLY A 310 -11.26 11.88 -33.78
N ARG A 311 -12.18 12.54 -34.52
CA ARG A 311 -12.07 12.75 -35.97
C ARG A 311 -10.85 13.58 -36.37
N TYR A 312 -10.56 14.62 -35.57
CA TYR A 312 -9.41 15.49 -35.79
C TYR A 312 -8.10 14.92 -35.20
N ALA A 313 -8.09 13.67 -34.74
CA ALA A 313 -6.95 12.99 -34.11
C ALA A 313 -6.37 13.75 -32.88
N LEU A 314 -7.18 14.61 -32.25
CA LEU A 314 -6.77 15.41 -31.08
C LEU A 314 -6.82 14.59 -29.78
N VAL A 315 -7.67 13.58 -29.74
CA VAL A 315 -7.79 12.61 -28.65
C VAL A 315 -7.90 11.19 -29.18
N ARG A 316 -7.45 10.26 -28.38
CA ARG A 316 -7.72 8.83 -28.56
C ARG A 316 -8.90 8.41 -27.68
N ILE A 317 -9.88 7.74 -28.27
CA ILE A 317 -11.06 7.26 -27.58
C ILE A 317 -10.95 5.75 -27.49
N ASP A 318 -11.02 5.21 -26.29
CA ASP A 318 -11.14 3.79 -26.03
C ASP A 318 -12.58 3.49 -25.60
N SER A 319 -13.27 2.67 -26.40
CA SER A 319 -14.67 2.32 -26.16
C SER A 319 -14.82 1.17 -25.17
N GLU A 320 -13.81 0.31 -25.05
CA GLU A 320 -13.82 -0.84 -24.14
C GLU A 320 -13.61 -0.38 -22.70
N THR A 321 -12.57 0.42 -22.48
CA THR A 321 -12.25 0.98 -21.16
C THR A 321 -13.05 2.26 -20.82
N ARG A 322 -13.82 2.79 -21.80
CA ARG A 322 -14.56 4.05 -21.67
C ARG A 322 -13.67 5.23 -21.24
N THR A 323 -12.51 5.39 -21.87
CA THR A 323 -11.55 6.44 -21.55
C THR A 323 -11.25 7.35 -22.73
N ILE A 324 -10.75 8.55 -22.43
CA ILE A 324 -10.24 9.54 -23.37
C ILE A 324 -8.79 9.81 -23.03
N THR A 325 -7.90 9.71 -24.01
CA THR A 325 -6.48 10.06 -23.81
C THR A 325 -6.10 11.21 -24.71
N VAL A 326 -5.51 12.24 -24.15
CA VAL A 326 -4.96 13.39 -24.88
C VAL A 326 -3.44 13.28 -24.90
N HIS A 327 -2.86 13.41 -26.11
CA HIS A 327 -1.41 13.36 -26.19
C HIS A 327 -0.77 14.49 -25.40
N ARG A 328 0.24 14.22 -24.58
CA ARG A 328 0.86 15.20 -23.68
C ARG A 328 1.39 16.46 -24.37
N LEU A 329 1.83 16.34 -25.62
CA LEU A 329 2.25 17.51 -26.40
C LEU A 329 1.06 18.42 -26.70
N VAL A 330 -0.08 17.84 -27.06
CA VAL A 330 -1.32 18.59 -27.27
C VAL A 330 -1.77 19.26 -25.97
N GLN A 331 -1.68 18.56 -24.85
CA GLN A 331 -1.97 19.15 -23.53
C GLN A 331 -1.06 20.33 -23.21
N ALA A 332 0.26 20.20 -23.47
CA ALA A 332 1.22 21.27 -23.22
C ALA A 332 0.94 22.51 -24.09
N LEU A 333 0.73 22.32 -25.41
CA LEU A 333 0.42 23.42 -26.36
C LEU A 333 -0.86 24.14 -25.94
N LEU A 334 -1.93 23.41 -25.60
CA LEU A 334 -3.18 24.00 -25.11
C LEU A 334 -3.00 24.81 -23.83
N ARG A 335 -2.23 24.29 -22.87
CA ARG A 335 -1.95 25.04 -21.65
C ARG A 335 -1.15 26.33 -21.93
N ASP A 336 -0.20 26.29 -22.87
CA ASP A 336 0.64 27.42 -23.17
C ASP A 336 -0.11 28.50 -23.97
N GLU A 337 -1.09 28.16 -24.81
CA GLU A 337 -1.93 29.06 -25.54
C GLU A 337 -2.86 29.88 -24.63
N LEU A 338 -3.34 29.31 -23.55
CA LEU A 338 -4.32 29.91 -22.66
C LEU A 338 -3.68 30.97 -21.74
N PRO A 339 -4.33 32.13 -21.52
CA PRO A 339 -3.92 33.08 -20.50
C PRO A 339 -4.10 32.51 -19.09
N GLU A 340 -3.28 32.97 -18.12
CA GLU A 340 -3.26 32.43 -16.76
C GLU A 340 -4.64 32.39 -16.05
N PRO A 341 -5.54 33.38 -16.21
CA PRO A 341 -6.88 33.28 -15.60
C PRO A 341 -7.71 32.11 -16.12
N GLU A 342 -7.61 31.80 -17.43
CA GLU A 342 -8.30 30.65 -18.02
C GLU A 342 -7.65 29.32 -17.59
N ARG A 343 -6.32 29.26 -17.54
CA ARG A 343 -5.60 28.10 -16.99
C ARG A 343 -6.04 27.79 -15.57
N ALA A 344 -6.15 28.83 -14.74
CA ALA A 344 -6.60 28.68 -13.36
C ALA A 344 -8.07 28.20 -13.28
N SER A 345 -8.93 28.63 -14.24
CA SER A 345 -10.31 28.17 -14.32
C SER A 345 -10.41 26.69 -14.65
N PHE A 346 -9.79 26.25 -15.76
CA PHE A 346 -9.81 24.84 -16.16
C PHE A 346 -9.16 23.93 -15.10
N ARG A 347 -8.10 24.39 -14.43
CA ARG A 347 -7.49 23.64 -13.34
C ARG A 347 -8.48 23.43 -12.19
N ARG A 348 -9.23 24.45 -11.78
CA ARG A 348 -10.28 24.32 -10.75
C ARG A 348 -11.39 23.38 -11.19
N GLU A 349 -11.80 23.43 -12.45
CA GLU A 349 -12.81 22.51 -13.00
C GLU A 349 -12.34 21.06 -12.91
N VAL A 350 -11.10 20.77 -13.33
CA VAL A 350 -10.50 19.44 -13.22
C VAL A 350 -10.41 18.98 -11.76
N HIS A 351 -9.98 19.85 -10.85
CA HIS A 351 -9.95 19.53 -9.41
C HIS A 351 -11.34 19.14 -8.90
N THR A 352 -12.38 19.87 -9.29
CA THR A 352 -13.76 19.57 -8.90
C THR A 352 -14.23 18.23 -9.45
N LEU A 353 -13.92 17.92 -10.72
CA LEU A 353 -14.25 16.62 -11.33
C LEU A 353 -13.55 15.47 -10.63
N LEU A 354 -12.26 15.60 -10.32
CA LEU A 354 -11.49 14.58 -9.61
C LEU A 354 -12.04 14.33 -8.19
N ALA A 355 -12.34 15.40 -7.46
CA ALA A 355 -12.90 15.29 -6.11
C ALA A 355 -14.31 14.69 -6.11
N ALA A 356 -15.16 15.08 -7.06
CA ALA A 356 -16.52 14.57 -7.19
C ALA A 356 -16.58 13.07 -7.55
N ALA A 357 -15.54 12.58 -8.24
CA ALA A 357 -15.47 11.18 -8.64
C ALA A 357 -15.46 10.20 -7.46
N VAL A 358 -14.95 10.63 -6.30
CA VAL A 358 -14.81 9.81 -5.09
C VAL A 358 -15.45 10.48 -3.85
N ALA A 359 -16.37 11.42 -4.05
CA ALA A 359 -16.98 12.18 -2.96
C ALA A 359 -17.76 11.30 -1.95
N GLU A 360 -18.38 10.23 -2.44
CA GLU A 360 -19.14 9.28 -1.63
C GLU A 360 -18.34 8.04 -1.23
N GLU A 361 -17.10 7.90 -1.74
CA GLU A 361 -16.26 6.73 -1.57
C GLU A 361 -15.41 6.84 -0.29
N ASN A 362 -15.36 5.75 0.48
CA ASN A 362 -14.49 5.67 1.64
C ASN A 362 -13.10 5.15 1.22
N PRO A 363 -12.01 5.91 1.38
CA PRO A 363 -10.66 5.46 1.01
C PRO A 363 -10.14 4.25 1.80
N ASP A 364 -10.76 3.90 2.92
CA ASP A 364 -10.43 2.68 3.67
C ASP A 364 -11.16 1.43 3.10
N ASP A 365 -12.10 1.61 2.18
CA ASP A 365 -12.85 0.52 1.59
C ASP A 365 -12.14 0.00 0.33
N ASN A 366 -11.78 -1.28 0.33
CA ASN A 366 -11.13 -1.93 -0.81
C ASN A 366 -11.99 -1.89 -2.09
N ALA A 367 -13.30 -1.84 -1.97
CA ALA A 367 -14.19 -1.68 -3.12
C ALA A 367 -14.01 -0.32 -3.84
N ALA A 368 -13.59 0.73 -3.12
CA ALA A 368 -13.32 2.05 -3.67
C ALA A 368 -11.91 2.18 -4.30
N TRP A 369 -10.98 1.28 -3.97
CA TRP A 369 -9.58 1.39 -4.40
C TRP A 369 -9.36 1.45 -5.92
N PRO A 370 -10.07 0.67 -6.77
CA PRO A 370 -9.92 0.79 -8.21
C PRO A 370 -10.25 2.20 -8.73
N ARG A 371 -11.20 2.89 -8.05
CA ARG A 371 -11.58 4.25 -8.39
C ARG A 371 -10.47 5.24 -8.07
N TYR A 372 -9.93 5.19 -6.84
CA TYR A 372 -8.78 6.01 -6.45
C TYR A 372 -7.56 5.75 -7.35
N GLN A 373 -7.28 4.48 -7.68
CA GLN A 373 -6.19 4.10 -8.56
C GLN A 373 -6.29 4.76 -9.94
N ALA A 374 -7.50 4.81 -10.51
CA ALA A 374 -7.72 5.44 -11.81
C ALA A 374 -7.47 6.96 -11.81
N LEU A 375 -7.52 7.61 -10.63
CA LEU A 375 -7.29 9.05 -10.49
C LEU A 375 -5.84 9.42 -10.19
N LEU A 376 -5.00 8.50 -9.72
CA LEU A 376 -3.63 8.80 -9.26
C LEU A 376 -2.80 9.53 -10.31
N GLY A 377 -2.85 9.08 -11.56
CA GLY A 377 -2.11 9.68 -12.68
C GLY A 377 -2.47 11.12 -12.99
N HIS A 378 -3.58 11.62 -12.42
CA HIS A 378 -4.06 12.98 -12.66
C HIS A 378 -3.74 13.95 -11.51
N ILE A 379 -3.33 13.47 -10.33
CA ILE A 379 -3.14 14.30 -9.11
C ILE A 379 -2.01 15.32 -9.31
N SER A 380 -0.78 14.87 -9.60
CA SER A 380 0.39 15.73 -9.76
C SER A 380 0.30 16.61 -11.01
N PRO A 381 -0.08 16.08 -12.21
CA PRO A 381 -0.18 16.90 -13.41
C PRO A 381 -1.23 18.01 -13.34
N SER A 382 -2.36 17.75 -12.67
CA SER A 382 -3.40 18.77 -12.45
C SER A 382 -3.02 19.79 -11.37
N ARG A 383 -1.89 19.58 -10.67
CA ARG A 383 -1.39 20.44 -9.60
C ARG A 383 -2.38 20.60 -8.43
N VAL A 384 -3.01 19.51 -8.00
CA VAL A 384 -3.91 19.47 -6.82
C VAL A 384 -3.24 20.11 -5.59
N VAL A 385 -1.93 19.95 -5.43
CA VAL A 385 -1.11 20.55 -4.36
C VAL A 385 -1.24 22.09 -4.28
N GLN A 386 -1.57 22.77 -5.38
CA GLN A 386 -1.71 24.24 -5.41
C GLN A 386 -3.10 24.73 -4.95
N SER A 387 -4.05 23.82 -4.75
CA SER A 387 -5.40 24.21 -4.38
C SER A 387 -5.47 24.72 -2.93
N THR A 388 -6.23 25.79 -2.73
CA THR A 388 -6.62 26.30 -1.42
C THR A 388 -8.08 25.98 -1.09
N ASP A 389 -8.83 25.34 -2.00
CA ASP A 389 -10.21 24.94 -1.77
C ASP A 389 -10.25 23.79 -0.72
N PRO A 390 -11.03 23.96 0.35
CA PRO A 390 -11.18 22.96 1.41
C PRO A 390 -11.56 21.56 0.91
N ARG A 391 -12.45 21.46 -0.06
CA ARG A 391 -12.91 20.18 -0.62
C ARG A 391 -11.82 19.46 -1.39
N ILE A 392 -11.04 20.24 -2.15
CA ILE A 392 -9.92 19.69 -2.94
C ILE A 392 -8.78 19.23 -2.00
N ARG A 393 -8.49 19.98 -0.93
CA ARG A 393 -7.54 19.54 0.10
C ARG A 393 -8.01 18.29 0.84
N HIS A 394 -9.32 18.21 1.15
CA HIS A 394 -9.91 17.00 1.72
C HIS A 394 -9.77 15.80 0.77
N PHE A 395 -10.09 15.98 -0.51
CA PHE A 395 -9.86 14.96 -1.55
C PHE A 395 -8.39 14.53 -1.61
N ALA A 396 -7.45 15.48 -1.60
CA ALA A 396 -6.02 15.19 -1.62
C ALA A 396 -5.58 14.33 -0.42
N LEU A 397 -6.10 14.61 0.78
CA LEU A 397 -5.84 13.80 1.98
C LEU A 397 -6.50 12.41 1.91
N ASN A 398 -7.67 12.29 1.27
CA ASN A 398 -8.28 11.00 1.00
C ASN A 398 -7.45 10.15 0.02
N VAL A 399 -6.76 10.77 -0.95
CA VAL A 399 -5.81 10.05 -1.81
C VAL A 399 -4.61 9.53 -1.00
N VAL A 400 -4.04 10.33 -0.10
CA VAL A 400 -2.99 9.88 0.83
C VAL A 400 -3.49 8.73 1.69
N ARG A 401 -4.72 8.85 2.20
CA ARG A 401 -5.36 7.82 3.02
C ARG A 401 -5.57 6.52 2.26
N TYR A 402 -6.03 6.60 1.00
CA TYR A 402 -6.12 5.44 0.11
C TYR A 402 -4.76 4.74 -0.04
N LEU A 403 -3.69 5.50 -0.29
CA LEU A 403 -2.35 4.92 -0.47
C LEU A 403 -1.90 4.13 0.76
N TYR A 404 -1.99 4.69 1.97
CA TYR A 404 -1.57 3.93 3.15
C TYR A 404 -2.56 2.83 3.54
N SER A 405 -3.87 2.98 3.25
CA SER A 405 -4.84 1.91 3.50
C SER A 405 -4.66 0.72 2.55
N SER A 406 -4.17 0.98 1.33
CA SER A 406 -3.80 -0.08 0.37
C SER A 406 -2.38 -0.62 0.57
N GLY A 407 -1.62 -0.13 1.57
CA GLY A 407 -0.27 -0.58 1.90
C GLY A 407 0.86 0.13 1.15
N ASP A 408 0.58 1.15 0.32
CA ASP A 408 1.64 1.94 -0.34
C ASP A 408 2.09 3.10 0.56
N PHE A 409 2.80 2.78 1.63
CA PHE A 409 3.26 3.76 2.62
C PHE A 409 4.30 4.73 2.05
N ARG A 410 5.14 4.29 1.11
CA ARG A 410 6.19 5.13 0.52
C ARG A 410 5.61 6.21 -0.39
N SER A 411 4.67 5.84 -1.26
CA SER A 411 3.97 6.83 -2.10
C SER A 411 3.10 7.77 -1.26
N ALA A 412 2.47 7.25 -0.20
CA ALA A 412 1.72 8.07 0.76
C ALA A 412 2.61 9.11 1.44
N ARG A 413 3.82 8.73 1.89
CA ARG A 413 4.82 9.63 2.47
C ARG A 413 5.21 10.72 1.49
N GLN A 414 5.64 10.34 0.29
CA GLN A 414 6.07 11.30 -0.73
C GLN A 414 4.97 12.31 -1.05
N LEU A 415 3.73 11.85 -1.20
CA LEU A 415 2.62 12.71 -1.56
C LEU A 415 2.21 13.67 -0.43
N VAL A 416 2.16 13.19 0.82
CA VAL A 416 1.80 14.03 1.97
C VAL A 416 2.89 15.08 2.27
N GLU A 417 4.17 14.76 2.09
CA GLU A 417 5.28 15.69 2.22
C GLU A 417 5.20 16.82 1.18
N GLN A 418 4.87 16.49 -0.09
CA GLN A 418 4.65 17.50 -1.12
C GLN A 418 3.47 18.44 -0.78
N PHE A 419 2.37 17.88 -0.23
CA PHE A 419 1.23 18.70 0.20
C PHE A 419 1.61 19.62 1.37
N LEU A 420 2.32 19.09 2.36
CA LEU A 420 2.76 19.84 3.54
C LEU A 420 3.66 21.00 3.15
N GLU A 421 4.72 20.75 2.38
CA GLU A 421 5.65 21.80 1.93
C GLU A 421 4.88 22.97 1.29
N ARG A 422 3.98 22.66 0.37
CA ARG A 422 3.24 23.68 -0.35
C ARG A 422 2.18 24.38 0.50
N TRP A 423 1.41 23.63 1.28
CA TRP A 423 0.31 24.18 2.07
C TRP A 423 0.80 25.01 3.25
N GLN A 424 1.88 24.60 3.92
CA GLN A 424 2.53 25.41 4.95
C GLN A 424 3.01 26.76 4.40
N ALA A 425 3.65 26.75 3.23
CA ALA A 425 4.13 27.98 2.60
C ALA A 425 2.99 28.95 2.20
N VAL A 426 1.79 28.44 1.91
CA VAL A 426 0.66 29.26 1.42
C VAL A 426 -0.31 29.66 2.53
N SER A 427 -0.61 28.72 3.46
CA SER A 427 -1.68 28.86 4.46
C SER A 427 -1.15 28.96 5.89
N GLY A 428 0.15 28.68 6.10
CA GLY A 428 0.77 28.67 7.43
C GLY A 428 0.49 27.38 8.23
N ASP A 429 1.20 27.24 9.35
CA ASP A 429 1.18 26.02 10.18
C ASP A 429 -0.14 25.79 10.92
N ASP A 430 -0.96 26.83 11.08
CA ASP A 430 -2.24 26.79 11.78
C ASP A 430 -3.43 26.45 10.89
N ASP A 431 -3.21 26.22 9.59
CA ASP A 431 -4.27 25.83 8.66
C ASP A 431 -4.78 24.42 9.01
N GLN A 432 -6.10 24.24 9.03
CA GLN A 432 -6.74 22.97 9.37
C GLN A 432 -6.23 21.82 8.51
N TYR A 433 -6.02 22.05 7.21
CA TYR A 433 -5.59 21.00 6.28
C TYR A 433 -4.10 20.69 6.40
N VAL A 434 -3.28 21.67 6.82
CA VAL A 434 -1.87 21.44 7.18
C VAL A 434 -1.81 20.53 8.41
N LEU A 435 -2.57 20.85 9.45
CA LEU A 435 -2.63 20.03 10.66
C LEU A 435 -3.17 18.61 10.36
N SER A 436 -4.19 18.49 9.51
CA SER A 436 -4.71 17.18 9.08
C SER A 436 -3.68 16.41 8.25
N ALA A 437 -2.91 17.07 7.39
CA ALA A 437 -1.83 16.45 6.62
C ALA A 437 -0.71 15.93 7.54
N GLN A 438 -0.32 16.69 8.58
CA GLN A 438 0.63 16.24 9.61
C GLN A 438 0.14 15.00 10.34
N ARG A 439 -1.16 14.89 10.65
CA ARG A 439 -1.76 13.68 11.22
C ARG A 439 -1.61 12.48 10.29
N HIS A 440 -1.88 12.66 8.99
CA HIS A 440 -1.70 11.58 8.00
C HIS A 440 -0.22 11.21 7.86
N GLN A 441 0.69 12.20 7.87
CA GLN A 441 2.13 11.96 7.85
C GLN A 441 2.57 11.13 9.05
N ALA A 442 2.11 11.45 10.27
CA ALA A 442 2.45 10.69 11.46
C ALA A 442 1.98 9.23 11.38
N ILE A 443 0.78 8.97 10.83
CA ILE A 443 0.30 7.60 10.59
C ILE A 443 1.25 6.86 9.64
N VAL A 444 1.61 7.47 8.52
CA VAL A 444 2.49 6.87 7.51
C VAL A 444 3.88 6.58 8.07
N ILE A 445 4.47 7.52 8.82
CA ILE A 445 5.77 7.36 9.48
C ILE A 445 5.73 6.19 10.47
N ARG A 446 4.65 6.05 11.25
CA ARG A 446 4.48 4.93 12.18
C ARG A 446 4.37 3.58 11.46
N GLU A 447 3.58 3.50 10.40
CA GLU A 447 3.46 2.28 9.60
C GLU A 447 4.76 1.91 8.84
N LEU A 448 5.70 2.85 8.70
CA LEU A 448 7.07 2.61 8.24
C LEU A 448 8.03 2.18 9.36
N GLY A 449 7.56 2.12 10.62
CA GLY A 449 8.35 1.73 11.78
C GLY A 449 9.13 2.86 12.45
N GLU A 450 8.96 4.10 12.04
CA GLU A 450 9.66 5.28 12.59
C GLU A 450 8.87 5.85 13.79
N ILE A 451 8.76 5.04 14.85
CA ILE A 451 7.84 5.25 15.98
C ILE A 451 8.11 6.56 16.75
N GLN A 452 9.39 6.86 17.02
CA GLN A 452 9.76 8.05 17.78
C GLN A 452 9.41 9.34 17.03
N GLU A 453 9.65 9.38 15.72
CA GLU A 453 9.32 10.53 14.88
C GLU A 453 7.81 10.75 14.80
N SER A 454 7.03 9.66 14.63
CA SER A 454 5.57 9.70 14.69
C SER A 454 5.04 10.28 15.99
N TYR A 455 5.56 9.81 17.13
CA TYR A 455 5.17 10.30 18.45
C TYR A 455 5.41 11.81 18.60
N GLU A 456 6.63 12.28 18.27
CA GLU A 456 6.98 13.69 18.37
C GLU A 456 6.12 14.58 17.45
N LEU A 457 5.85 14.10 16.22
CA LEU A 457 4.97 14.80 15.30
C LEU A 457 3.53 14.87 15.84
N ASN A 458 2.98 13.75 16.29
CA ASN A 458 1.62 13.69 16.84
C ASN A 458 1.49 14.57 18.09
N GLN A 459 2.48 14.58 18.98
CA GLN A 459 2.46 15.41 20.19
C GLN A 459 2.40 16.90 19.87
N ARG A 460 3.28 17.36 18.94
CA ARG A 460 3.29 18.77 18.50
C ARG A 460 1.99 19.14 17.79
N THR A 461 1.54 18.30 16.89
CA THR A 461 0.32 18.53 16.10
C THR A 461 -0.93 18.52 16.98
N ALA A 462 -1.01 17.62 17.99
CA ALA A 462 -2.13 17.56 18.93
C ALA A 462 -2.23 18.84 19.78
N ALA A 463 -1.09 19.34 20.30
CA ALA A 463 -1.07 20.60 21.03
C ALA A 463 -1.59 21.76 20.16
N ARG A 464 -1.16 21.81 18.91
CA ARG A 464 -1.58 22.86 17.95
C ARG A 464 -3.05 22.73 17.56
N MET A 465 -3.54 21.52 17.24
CA MET A 465 -4.95 21.29 16.92
C MET A 465 -5.88 21.69 18.09
N ARG A 466 -5.53 21.35 19.33
CA ARG A 466 -6.32 21.77 20.50
C ARG A 466 -6.42 23.29 20.59
N GLN A 467 -5.32 23.99 20.34
CA GLN A 467 -5.27 25.46 20.42
C GLN A 467 -6.05 26.12 19.27
N VAL A 468 -5.96 25.60 18.04
CA VAL A 468 -6.50 26.24 16.84
C VAL A 468 -7.93 25.79 16.55
N LEU A 469 -8.22 24.48 16.65
CA LEU A 469 -9.51 23.89 16.29
C LEU A 469 -10.40 23.60 17.51
N GLY A 470 -9.80 23.47 18.69
CA GLY A 470 -10.48 23.07 19.92
C GLY A 470 -10.39 21.56 20.20
N GLU A 471 -10.64 21.19 21.45
CA GLU A 471 -10.47 19.81 21.91
C GLU A 471 -11.47 18.82 21.31
N ASP A 472 -12.71 19.26 21.04
CA ASP A 472 -13.79 18.42 20.53
C ASP A 472 -13.97 18.56 19.00
N HIS A 473 -13.02 19.19 18.31
CA HIS A 473 -13.02 19.23 16.86
C HIS A 473 -12.75 17.83 16.29
N GLU A 474 -13.40 17.49 15.19
CA GLU A 474 -13.31 16.17 14.55
C GLU A 474 -11.86 15.75 14.28
N GLU A 475 -11.05 16.60 13.65
CA GLU A 475 -9.65 16.31 13.34
C GLU A 475 -8.79 16.17 14.61
N THR A 476 -9.08 16.97 15.67
CA THR A 476 -8.41 16.83 16.96
C THR A 476 -8.71 15.47 17.58
N LEU A 477 -9.95 15.03 17.57
CA LEU A 477 -10.36 13.71 18.08
C LEU A 477 -9.70 12.56 17.31
N LEU A 478 -9.60 12.68 15.98
CA LEU A 478 -8.91 11.67 15.15
C LEU A 478 -7.42 11.58 15.47
N LEU A 479 -6.77 12.72 15.72
CA LEU A 479 -5.35 12.74 16.10
C LEU A 479 -5.14 12.18 17.52
N ILE A 480 -6.01 12.54 18.46
CA ILE A 480 -6.01 12.00 19.82
C ILE A 480 -6.06 10.47 19.78
N ASN A 481 -6.96 9.92 19.00
CA ASN A 481 -7.08 8.47 18.84
C ASN A 481 -5.83 7.81 18.23
N SER A 482 -5.10 8.51 17.35
CA SER A 482 -3.83 8.04 16.80
C SER A 482 -2.68 8.12 17.83
N HIS A 483 -2.69 9.15 18.68
CA HIS A 483 -1.64 9.34 19.69
C HIS A 483 -1.65 8.26 20.79
N GLY A 484 -2.82 7.69 21.13
CA GLY A 484 -2.91 6.52 22.02
C GLY A 484 -2.08 5.33 21.53
N ALA A 485 -2.06 5.09 20.22
CA ALA A 485 -1.21 4.05 19.61
C ALA A 485 0.29 4.35 19.84
N ASP A 486 0.72 5.61 19.70
CA ASP A 486 2.13 5.98 19.93
C ASP A 486 2.55 5.73 21.39
N LEU A 487 1.67 5.99 22.35
CA LEU A 487 1.93 5.71 23.79
C LEU A 487 2.09 4.19 24.03
N ARG A 488 1.27 3.35 23.38
CA ARG A 488 1.41 1.89 23.45
C ARG A 488 2.75 1.43 22.89
N PHE A 489 3.15 1.96 21.73
CA PHE A 489 4.46 1.65 21.12
C PHE A 489 5.66 2.09 21.98
N ARG A 490 5.47 3.00 22.95
CA ARG A 490 6.48 3.42 23.91
C ARG A 490 6.44 2.58 25.22
N GLY A 491 5.49 1.64 25.32
CA GLY A 491 5.28 0.85 26.54
C GLY A 491 4.63 1.64 27.69
N GLU A 492 4.04 2.80 27.42
CA GLU A 492 3.37 3.67 28.39
C GLU A 492 1.87 3.29 28.49
N PHE A 493 1.58 2.04 28.81
CA PHE A 493 0.23 1.45 28.71
C PHE A 493 -0.79 2.13 29.64
N ALA A 494 -0.37 2.54 30.84
CA ALA A 494 -1.26 3.27 31.77
C ALA A 494 -1.65 4.65 31.22
N LEU A 495 -0.70 5.37 30.62
CA LEU A 495 -0.98 6.66 29.99
C LEU A 495 -1.85 6.50 28.72
N ALA A 496 -1.62 5.44 27.94
CA ALA A 496 -2.46 5.12 26.79
C ALA A 496 -3.91 4.88 27.23
N PHE A 497 -4.12 4.12 28.30
CA PHE A 497 -5.44 3.84 28.86
C PHE A 497 -6.18 5.11 29.29
N GLU A 498 -5.54 5.98 30.08
CA GLU A 498 -6.14 7.25 30.52
C GLU A 498 -6.52 8.13 29.32
N HIS A 499 -5.65 8.16 28.32
CA HIS A 499 -5.82 8.91 27.09
C HIS A 499 -6.99 8.37 26.25
N ASP A 500 -7.04 7.06 26.04
CA ASP A 500 -8.07 6.43 25.19
C ASP A 500 -9.44 6.36 25.89
N GLN A 501 -9.48 6.32 27.23
CA GLN A 501 -10.71 6.47 27.99
C GLN A 501 -11.35 7.86 27.79
N ASP A 502 -10.55 8.95 27.85
CA ASP A 502 -11.04 10.30 27.54
C ASP A 502 -11.43 10.44 26.08
N SER A 503 -10.62 9.87 25.16
CA SER A 503 -10.90 9.81 23.73
C SER A 503 -12.26 9.16 23.45
N LEU A 504 -12.53 7.98 24.00
CA LEU A 504 -13.80 7.27 23.82
C LEU A 504 -14.99 8.09 24.30
N ARG A 505 -14.89 8.68 25.51
CA ARG A 505 -15.95 9.52 26.07
C ARG A 505 -16.29 10.70 25.13
N ARG A 506 -15.28 11.37 24.56
CA ARG A 506 -15.46 12.50 23.63
C ARG A 506 -16.06 12.02 22.29
N HIS A 507 -15.58 10.88 21.75
CA HIS A 507 -16.14 10.31 20.53
C HIS A 507 -17.61 9.91 20.69
N GLN A 508 -17.98 9.30 21.82
CA GLN A 508 -19.39 8.96 22.12
C GLN A 508 -20.27 10.22 22.21
N ALA A 509 -19.80 11.26 22.86
CA ALA A 509 -20.52 12.53 22.98
C ALA A 509 -20.69 13.23 21.64
N LYS A 510 -19.68 13.18 20.75
CA LYS A 510 -19.70 13.88 19.47
C LYS A 510 -20.44 13.12 18.36
N PHE A 511 -20.21 11.81 18.25
CA PHE A 511 -20.66 11.00 17.11
C PHE A 511 -21.74 9.96 17.49
N GLY A 512 -21.94 9.70 18.77
CA GLY A 512 -22.79 8.60 19.25
C GLY A 512 -22.04 7.26 19.41
N PRO A 513 -22.65 6.27 20.10
CA PRO A 513 -21.97 5.06 20.53
C PRO A 513 -21.62 4.09 19.39
N THR A 514 -22.40 4.05 18.31
CA THR A 514 -22.24 3.08 17.20
C THR A 514 -21.54 3.66 15.98
N HIS A 515 -21.13 4.93 16.03
CA HIS A 515 -20.46 5.55 14.90
C HIS A 515 -19.06 4.92 14.68
N ARG A 516 -18.65 4.71 13.41
CA ARG A 516 -17.37 4.04 13.05
C ARG A 516 -16.13 4.58 13.79
N ARG A 517 -16.06 5.89 14.07
CA ARG A 517 -14.97 6.53 14.81
C ARG A 517 -15.02 6.17 16.30
N THR A 518 -16.19 6.09 16.87
CA THR A 518 -16.40 5.66 18.26
C THR A 518 -16.02 4.18 18.41
N LEU A 519 -16.40 3.34 17.45
CA LEU A 519 -16.02 1.92 17.45
C LEU A 519 -14.50 1.72 17.37
N ARG A 520 -13.79 2.61 16.67
CA ARG A 520 -12.32 2.59 16.65
C ARG A 520 -11.73 2.97 18.02
N ALA A 521 -12.26 3.98 18.68
CA ALA A 521 -11.85 4.36 20.04
C ALA A 521 -12.17 3.24 21.06
N MET A 522 -13.30 2.55 20.92
CA MET A 522 -13.64 1.38 21.74
C MET A 522 -12.63 0.24 21.55
N ASN A 523 -12.23 -0.04 20.30
CA ASN A 523 -11.23 -1.07 19.99
C ASN A 523 -9.87 -0.73 20.63
N ASN A 524 -9.44 0.53 20.58
CA ASN A 524 -8.20 0.99 21.22
C ASN A 524 -8.26 0.81 22.74
N LEU A 525 -9.35 1.23 23.39
CA LEU A 525 -9.51 1.08 24.82
C LEU A 525 -9.60 -0.40 25.24
N ALA A 526 -10.20 -1.28 24.42
CA ALA A 526 -10.19 -2.72 24.66
C ALA A 526 -8.78 -3.30 24.65
N LEU A 527 -7.92 -2.81 23.72
CA LEU A 527 -6.50 -3.17 23.68
C LEU A 527 -5.75 -2.65 24.92
N ASP A 528 -6.06 -1.46 25.42
CA ASP A 528 -5.44 -0.93 26.64
C ASP A 528 -5.82 -1.77 27.88
N TYR A 529 -7.07 -2.16 28.03
CA TYR A 529 -7.47 -3.10 29.08
C TYR A 529 -6.70 -4.43 29.00
N LEU A 530 -6.50 -4.96 27.79
CA LEU A 530 -5.69 -6.15 27.56
C LEU A 530 -4.23 -5.93 27.99
N LEU A 531 -3.61 -4.81 27.59
CA LEU A 531 -2.23 -4.50 27.92
C LEU A 531 -2.01 -4.22 29.41
N LEU A 532 -3.05 -3.87 30.14
CA LEU A 532 -3.04 -3.72 31.61
C LEU A 532 -3.44 -5.00 32.35
N GLY A 533 -3.80 -6.07 31.64
CA GLY A 533 -4.18 -7.36 32.24
C GLY A 533 -5.63 -7.47 32.69
N ASP A 534 -6.50 -6.47 32.45
CA ASP A 534 -7.95 -6.56 32.72
C ASP A 534 -8.69 -7.24 31.56
N TYR A 535 -8.48 -8.54 31.42
CA TYR A 535 -9.05 -9.34 30.31
C TYR A 535 -10.57 -9.41 30.33
N ALA A 536 -11.20 -9.27 31.48
CA ALA A 536 -12.66 -9.32 31.61
C ALA A 536 -13.31 -8.12 30.91
N LYS A 537 -12.84 -6.89 31.26
CA LYS A 537 -13.32 -5.66 30.60
C LYS A 537 -12.88 -5.58 29.13
N ALA A 538 -11.66 -6.02 28.81
CA ALA A 538 -11.19 -6.12 27.44
C ALA A 538 -12.16 -6.95 26.60
N ARG A 539 -12.56 -8.12 27.07
CA ARG A 539 -13.49 -9.04 26.38
C ARG A 539 -14.88 -8.44 26.18
N GLU A 540 -15.44 -7.83 27.24
CA GLU A 540 -16.75 -7.19 27.16
C GLU A 540 -16.76 -6.10 26.08
N LEU A 541 -15.83 -5.16 26.17
CA LEU A 541 -15.74 -4.04 25.24
C LEU A 541 -15.41 -4.48 23.81
N GLN A 542 -14.52 -5.48 23.64
CA GLN A 542 -14.15 -5.98 22.32
C GLN A 542 -15.30 -6.73 21.64
N ALA A 543 -16.05 -7.54 22.40
CA ALA A 543 -17.23 -8.25 21.88
C ALA A 543 -18.33 -7.28 21.43
N GLU A 544 -18.56 -6.23 22.22
CA GLU A 544 -19.52 -5.17 21.89
C GLU A 544 -19.08 -4.43 20.62
N THR A 545 -17.80 -4.05 20.52
CA THR A 545 -17.23 -3.39 19.34
C THR A 545 -17.41 -4.23 18.08
N PHE A 546 -17.05 -5.51 18.15
CA PHE A 546 -17.17 -6.44 17.01
C PHE A 546 -18.63 -6.63 16.57
N MET A 547 -19.55 -6.76 17.52
CA MET A 547 -20.98 -6.86 17.25
C MET A 547 -21.51 -5.64 16.48
N TYR A 548 -21.16 -4.44 16.94
CA TYR A 548 -21.58 -3.20 16.25
C TYR A 548 -20.96 -3.07 14.87
N GLN A 549 -19.71 -3.44 14.68
CA GLN A 549 -19.05 -3.38 13.37
C GLN A 549 -19.67 -4.34 12.36
N ARG A 550 -20.09 -5.53 12.78
CA ARG A 550 -20.82 -6.47 11.92
C ARG A 550 -22.23 -5.99 11.58
N GLN A 551 -22.90 -5.33 12.50
CA GLN A 551 -24.28 -4.78 12.29
C GLN A 551 -24.27 -3.54 11.39
N ALA A 552 -23.19 -2.75 11.38
CA ALA A 552 -23.06 -1.55 10.55
C ALA A 552 -23.02 -1.83 9.04
N GLY A 553 -22.94 -3.11 8.62
CA GLY A 553 -22.96 -3.52 7.22
C GLY A 553 -21.77 -2.96 6.43
N SER A 554 -22.00 -2.57 5.17
CA SER A 554 -20.98 -2.05 4.25
C SER A 554 -20.31 -0.72 4.65
N GLY A 555 -20.63 -0.18 5.82
CA GLY A 555 -20.02 1.07 6.32
C GLY A 555 -18.71 0.89 7.09
N SER A 556 -18.36 -0.34 7.51
CA SER A 556 -17.10 -0.64 8.20
C SER A 556 -16.10 -1.23 7.23
N SER A 557 -14.86 -0.68 7.20
CA SER A 557 -13.78 -1.26 6.36
C SER A 557 -13.41 -2.66 6.87
N ALA A 558 -12.95 -3.53 5.95
CA ALA A 558 -12.48 -4.87 6.29
C ALA A 558 -11.39 -4.84 7.36
N GLN A 559 -10.50 -3.86 7.32
CA GLN A 559 -9.45 -3.64 8.32
C GLN A 559 -10.01 -3.43 9.74
N ASN A 560 -11.05 -2.60 9.89
CA ASN A 560 -11.67 -2.35 11.20
C ASN A 560 -12.36 -3.60 11.74
N VAL A 561 -13.06 -4.34 10.87
CA VAL A 561 -13.71 -5.61 11.25
C VAL A 561 -12.65 -6.62 11.69
N LEU A 562 -11.56 -6.78 10.92
CA LEU A 562 -10.45 -7.68 11.26
C LEU A 562 -9.76 -7.29 12.56
N SER A 563 -9.52 -5.99 12.78
CA SER A 563 -8.89 -5.50 14.00
C SER A 563 -9.68 -5.91 15.26
N SER A 564 -11.00 -5.72 15.24
CA SER A 564 -11.85 -6.08 16.38
C SER A 564 -12.04 -7.59 16.52
N TRP A 565 -12.13 -8.31 15.41
CA TRP A 565 -12.27 -9.76 15.42
C TRP A 565 -11.02 -10.46 15.95
N ASN A 566 -9.85 -10.05 15.45
CA ASN A 566 -8.55 -10.53 15.94
C ASN A 566 -8.34 -10.15 17.42
N GLY A 567 -8.73 -8.93 17.82
CA GLY A 567 -8.71 -8.50 19.21
C GLY A 567 -9.52 -9.46 20.11
N LEU A 568 -10.71 -9.87 19.67
CA LEU A 568 -11.56 -10.82 20.40
C LEU A 568 -10.89 -12.21 20.51
N ALA A 569 -10.36 -12.76 19.41
CA ALA A 569 -9.63 -14.02 19.40
C ALA A 569 -8.46 -14.02 20.41
N ARG A 570 -7.67 -12.92 20.39
CA ARG A 570 -6.53 -12.72 21.30
C ARG A 570 -6.97 -12.69 22.77
N ILE A 571 -8.01 -11.93 23.08
CA ILE A 571 -8.51 -11.83 24.47
C ILE A 571 -9.03 -13.19 24.97
N VAL A 572 -9.76 -13.93 24.12
CA VAL A 572 -10.25 -15.27 24.44
C VAL A 572 -9.08 -16.23 24.73
N ARG A 573 -8.00 -16.16 23.94
CA ARG A 573 -6.76 -16.91 24.16
C ARG A 573 -6.10 -16.54 25.50
N LEU A 574 -5.98 -15.23 25.78
CA LEU A 574 -5.38 -14.76 27.03
C LEU A 574 -6.25 -15.07 28.28
N ASN A 575 -7.51 -15.38 28.11
CA ASN A 575 -8.39 -15.95 29.16
C ASN A 575 -8.27 -17.49 29.30
N GLY A 576 -7.38 -18.13 28.53
CA GLY A 576 -7.11 -19.55 28.61
C GLY A 576 -8.04 -20.44 27.79
N ASP A 577 -8.98 -19.92 27.02
CA ASP A 577 -9.86 -20.71 26.12
C ASP A 577 -9.22 -20.82 24.73
N TYR A 578 -8.21 -21.70 24.63
CA TYR A 578 -7.39 -21.84 23.44
C TYR A 578 -8.17 -22.37 22.23
N ARG A 579 -9.07 -23.32 22.45
CA ARG A 579 -9.91 -23.91 21.40
C ARG A 579 -10.81 -22.86 20.75
N ARG A 580 -11.53 -22.10 21.56
CA ARG A 580 -12.41 -21.06 21.06
C ARG A 580 -11.64 -19.93 20.38
N ALA A 581 -10.41 -19.62 20.86
CA ALA A 581 -9.53 -18.66 20.21
C ALA A 581 -9.10 -19.12 18.82
N CYS A 582 -8.86 -20.42 18.60
CA CYS A 582 -8.62 -20.97 17.27
C CYS A 582 -9.84 -20.80 16.36
N ASP A 583 -11.04 -21.22 16.82
CA ASP A 583 -12.26 -21.11 16.00
C ASP A 583 -12.50 -19.64 15.54
N ILE A 584 -12.40 -18.68 16.47
CA ILE A 584 -12.57 -17.26 16.17
C ILE A 584 -11.46 -16.74 15.26
N GLY A 585 -10.21 -17.18 15.47
CA GLY A 585 -9.05 -16.79 14.68
C GLY A 585 -9.11 -17.34 13.25
N GLU A 586 -9.59 -18.54 13.04
CA GLU A 586 -9.80 -19.17 11.74
C GLU A 586 -10.85 -18.41 10.93
N ASP A 587 -12.02 -18.15 11.52
CA ASP A 587 -13.06 -17.33 10.88
C ASP A 587 -12.54 -15.94 10.49
N ALA A 588 -11.75 -15.30 11.38
CA ALA A 588 -11.17 -13.98 11.10
C ALA A 588 -10.11 -14.06 9.99
N PHE A 589 -9.29 -15.11 9.95
CA PHE A 589 -8.27 -15.30 8.92
C PHE A 589 -8.90 -15.56 7.56
N GLU A 590 -9.92 -16.42 7.46
CA GLU A 590 -10.67 -16.67 6.22
C GLU A 590 -11.28 -15.36 5.68
N TYR A 591 -11.95 -14.60 6.55
CA TYR A 591 -12.49 -13.29 6.18
C TYR A 591 -11.40 -12.32 5.69
N GLY A 592 -10.24 -12.30 6.35
CA GLY A 592 -9.09 -11.49 5.93
C GLY A 592 -8.58 -11.87 4.55
N VAL A 593 -8.47 -13.17 4.28
CA VAL A 593 -8.07 -13.70 2.96
C VAL A 593 -9.08 -13.32 1.88
N GLU A 594 -10.37 -13.42 2.15
CA GLU A 594 -11.42 -13.07 1.17
C GLU A 594 -11.49 -11.58 0.87
N GLN A 595 -11.40 -10.74 1.90
CA GLN A 595 -11.64 -9.30 1.77
C GLN A 595 -10.39 -8.51 1.43
N LEU A 596 -9.27 -8.89 1.99
CA LEU A 596 -7.99 -8.19 1.80
C LEU A 596 -6.96 -9.08 1.13
N ASN A 597 -6.89 -10.40 1.56
CA ASN A 597 -5.97 -11.44 1.07
C ASN A 597 -5.00 -12.03 2.13
N SER A 598 -4.26 -13.08 1.76
CA SER A 598 -3.40 -13.82 2.70
C SER A 598 -2.19 -13.03 3.22
N GLU A 599 -1.64 -12.12 2.42
CA GLU A 599 -0.41 -11.39 2.76
C GLU A 599 -0.62 -9.90 3.10
N HIS A 600 -1.87 -9.44 3.12
CA HIS A 600 -2.16 -8.08 3.55
C HIS A 600 -1.73 -7.89 5.03
N PRO A 601 -1.10 -6.75 5.42
CA PRO A 601 -0.61 -6.55 6.79
C PRO A 601 -1.61 -6.90 7.89
N TRP A 602 -2.88 -6.54 7.72
CA TRP A 602 -3.93 -6.89 8.67
C TRP A 602 -4.26 -8.39 8.72
N THR A 603 -4.23 -9.09 7.58
CA THR A 603 -4.42 -10.55 7.54
C THR A 603 -3.24 -11.28 8.19
N LEU A 604 -2.00 -10.80 7.96
CA LEU A 604 -0.80 -11.34 8.60
C LEU A 604 -0.79 -11.13 10.11
N ARG A 605 -1.31 -10.00 10.61
CA ARG A 605 -1.51 -9.80 12.06
C ARG A 605 -2.47 -10.83 12.64
N VAL A 606 -3.54 -11.18 11.92
CA VAL A 606 -4.47 -12.27 12.30
C VAL A 606 -3.77 -13.63 12.23
N ALA A 607 -3.04 -13.91 11.16
CA ALA A 607 -2.29 -15.16 10.98
C ALA A 607 -1.29 -15.40 12.13
N LYS A 608 -0.57 -14.34 12.55
CA LYS A 608 0.32 -14.38 13.70
C LYS A 608 -0.43 -14.79 14.98
N ASP A 609 -1.55 -14.15 15.28
CA ASP A 609 -2.30 -14.44 16.51
C ASP A 609 -2.97 -15.83 16.45
N LEU A 610 -3.39 -16.28 15.27
CA LEU A 610 -3.91 -17.62 15.04
C LEU A 610 -2.82 -18.70 15.23
N SER A 611 -1.60 -18.46 14.74
CA SER A 611 -0.49 -19.38 14.95
C SER A 611 -0.19 -19.57 16.45
N ILE A 612 -0.26 -18.49 17.24
CA ILE A 612 -0.14 -18.55 18.70
C ILE A 612 -1.29 -19.37 19.31
N ALA A 613 -2.53 -19.13 18.88
CA ALA A 613 -3.69 -19.87 19.39
C ALA A 613 -3.59 -21.37 19.10
N ARG A 614 -3.21 -21.75 17.87
CA ARG A 614 -2.97 -23.14 17.46
C ARG A 614 -1.86 -23.79 18.29
N ARG A 615 -0.72 -23.12 18.50
CA ARG A 615 0.36 -23.61 19.33
C ARG A 615 -0.10 -23.85 20.77
N ARG A 616 -0.81 -22.89 21.36
CA ARG A 616 -1.38 -23.01 22.72
C ARG A 616 -2.46 -24.09 22.83
N ASN A 617 -3.14 -24.42 21.73
CA ASN A 617 -4.13 -25.51 21.66
C ASN A 617 -3.50 -26.88 21.35
N GLY A 618 -2.17 -26.95 21.20
CA GLY A 618 -1.44 -28.19 20.92
C GLY A 618 -1.37 -28.62 19.46
N GLN A 619 -1.81 -27.77 18.52
CA GLN A 619 -1.73 -27.98 17.08
C GLN A 619 -0.37 -27.45 16.57
N LEU A 620 0.71 -28.18 16.89
CA LEU A 620 2.07 -27.65 16.76
C LEU A 620 2.55 -27.54 15.32
N GLU A 621 2.18 -28.47 14.44
CA GLU A 621 2.58 -28.49 13.03
C GLU A 621 1.92 -27.33 12.28
N GLU A 622 0.61 -27.19 12.38
CA GLU A 622 -0.15 -26.12 11.74
C GLU A 622 0.23 -24.72 12.28
N ALA A 623 0.63 -24.66 13.55
CA ALA A 623 1.11 -23.42 14.16
C ALA A 623 2.48 -23.01 13.61
N LEU A 624 3.39 -23.98 13.41
CA LEU A 624 4.73 -23.74 12.86
C LEU A 624 4.65 -23.28 11.41
N ASP A 625 3.89 -24.00 10.57
CA ASP A 625 3.72 -23.64 9.16
C ASP A 625 3.15 -22.23 8.99
N LEU A 626 2.14 -21.88 9.80
CA LEU A 626 1.54 -20.54 9.72
C LEU A 626 2.47 -19.46 10.26
N ALA A 627 3.26 -19.74 11.30
CA ALA A 627 4.23 -18.80 11.86
C ALA A 627 5.38 -18.52 10.89
N ASP A 628 5.90 -19.57 10.23
CA ASP A 628 6.97 -19.46 9.23
C ASP A 628 6.53 -18.63 8.03
N HIS A 629 5.37 -18.99 7.44
CA HIS A 629 4.78 -18.20 6.35
C HIS A 629 4.58 -16.73 6.75
N THR A 630 4.07 -16.49 7.96
CA THR A 630 3.79 -15.13 8.44
C THR A 630 5.06 -14.31 8.63
N PHE A 631 6.12 -14.90 9.20
CA PHE A 631 7.41 -14.23 9.38
C PHE A 631 8.05 -13.86 8.03
N ASP A 632 8.08 -14.82 7.09
CA ASP A 632 8.64 -14.58 5.77
C ASP A 632 7.86 -13.50 5.00
N ALA A 633 6.54 -13.51 5.08
CA ALA A 633 5.71 -12.49 4.49
C ALA A 633 5.97 -11.11 5.11
N GLN A 634 5.94 -10.98 6.45
CA GLN A 634 6.23 -9.71 7.13
C GLN A 634 7.64 -9.18 6.82
N LYS A 635 8.64 -10.06 6.78
CA LYS A 635 10.02 -9.68 6.44
C LYS A 635 10.14 -9.11 5.03
N ARG A 636 9.42 -9.70 4.06
CA ARG A 636 9.36 -9.18 2.68
C ARG A 636 8.64 -7.84 2.64
N ASN A 637 7.51 -7.75 3.31
CA ASN A 637 6.56 -6.63 3.21
C ASN A 637 7.10 -5.34 3.81
N VAL A 638 7.54 -5.39 5.06
CA VAL A 638 7.91 -4.19 5.84
C VAL A 638 9.37 -4.21 6.31
N GLY A 639 10.10 -5.28 6.00
CA GLY A 639 11.52 -5.44 6.34
C GLY A 639 11.76 -6.02 7.74
N ILE A 640 13.00 -6.48 7.94
CA ILE A 640 13.40 -7.27 9.12
C ILE A 640 13.32 -6.49 10.46
N ASN A 641 13.40 -5.16 10.42
CA ASN A 641 13.40 -4.31 11.62
C ASN A 641 12.00 -3.78 11.99
N HIS A 642 10.97 -4.07 11.21
CA HIS A 642 9.61 -3.59 11.50
C HIS A 642 9.01 -4.25 12.75
N PRO A 643 8.19 -3.56 13.58
CA PRO A 643 7.54 -4.14 14.75
C PRO A 643 6.79 -5.45 14.49
N ASP A 644 6.01 -5.50 13.39
CA ASP A 644 5.25 -6.69 13.02
C ASP A 644 6.17 -7.88 12.66
N THR A 645 7.29 -7.61 11.98
CA THR A 645 8.29 -8.65 11.66
C THR A 645 8.97 -9.18 12.92
N LEU A 646 9.32 -8.29 13.86
CA LEU A 646 9.89 -8.71 15.15
C LEU A 646 8.91 -9.57 15.96
N ALA A 647 7.63 -9.21 15.96
CA ALA A 647 6.59 -9.97 16.62
C ALA A 647 6.37 -11.34 15.95
N ALA A 648 6.37 -11.40 14.61
CA ALA A 648 6.25 -12.65 13.86
C ALA A 648 7.46 -13.57 14.07
N ALA A 649 8.68 -13.02 14.09
CA ALA A 649 9.91 -13.77 14.39
C ALA A 649 9.87 -14.41 15.77
N LEU A 650 9.40 -13.67 16.78
CA LEU A 650 9.25 -14.19 18.13
C LEU A 650 8.22 -15.34 18.19
N CYS A 651 7.11 -15.20 17.46
CA CYS A 651 6.10 -16.24 17.34
C CYS A 651 6.64 -17.49 16.64
N LEU A 652 7.46 -17.32 15.58
CA LEU A 652 8.11 -18.41 14.88
C LEU A 652 9.09 -19.15 15.80
N ALA A 653 9.96 -18.42 16.51
CA ALA A 653 10.90 -19.02 17.47
C ALA A 653 10.16 -19.83 18.57
N ASN A 654 9.04 -19.31 19.07
CA ASN A 654 8.19 -20.02 20.02
C ASN A 654 7.56 -21.29 19.41
N ALA A 655 7.13 -21.25 18.15
CA ALA A 655 6.58 -22.39 17.43
C ALA A 655 7.65 -23.45 17.14
N GLN A 656 8.84 -23.03 16.68
CA GLN A 656 10.00 -23.90 16.47
C GLN A 656 10.42 -24.61 17.77
N ARG A 657 10.50 -23.88 18.90
CA ARG A 657 10.78 -24.48 20.20
C ARG A 657 9.73 -25.53 20.57
N ALA A 658 8.46 -25.24 20.43
CA ALA A 658 7.36 -26.17 20.74
C ALA A 658 7.37 -27.40 19.83
N ALA A 659 7.83 -27.28 18.59
CA ALA A 659 8.03 -28.38 17.64
C ALA A 659 9.37 -29.13 17.81
N GLY A 660 10.22 -28.71 18.77
CA GLY A 660 11.50 -29.35 19.07
C GLY A 660 12.68 -28.88 18.20
N GLN A 661 12.51 -27.85 17.37
CA GLN A 661 13.55 -27.22 16.54
C GLN A 661 14.32 -26.18 17.36
N LEU A 662 15.09 -26.65 18.39
CA LEU A 662 15.67 -25.77 19.41
C LEU A 662 16.82 -24.91 18.88
N THR A 663 17.61 -25.44 17.94
CA THR A 663 18.76 -24.74 17.36
C THR A 663 18.27 -23.59 16.50
N GLU A 664 17.33 -23.85 15.61
CA GLU A 664 16.75 -22.87 14.70
C GLU A 664 16.05 -21.74 15.49
N ALA A 665 15.31 -22.10 16.53
CA ALA A 665 14.66 -21.13 17.41
C ALA A 665 15.66 -20.22 18.12
N LEU A 666 16.77 -20.78 18.62
CA LEU A 666 17.81 -20.01 19.31
C LEU A 666 18.55 -19.06 18.34
N GLU A 667 18.97 -19.57 17.17
CA GLU A 667 19.62 -18.75 16.13
C GLU A 667 18.75 -17.58 15.68
N LEU A 668 17.46 -17.85 15.42
CA LEU A 668 16.51 -16.81 15.06
C LEU A 668 16.39 -15.75 16.17
N LEU A 669 16.25 -16.17 17.41
CA LEU A 669 16.02 -15.22 18.51
C LEU A 669 17.30 -14.46 18.90
N GLU A 670 18.50 -15.06 18.78
CA GLU A 670 19.78 -14.35 18.97
C GLU A 670 20.01 -13.26 17.89
N ASP A 671 19.52 -13.46 16.66
CA ASP A 671 19.53 -12.41 15.63
C ASP A 671 18.49 -11.31 15.90
N MET A 672 17.30 -11.67 16.38
CA MET A 672 16.20 -10.73 16.57
C MET A 672 16.28 -9.91 17.87
N ALA A 673 16.73 -10.48 18.97
CA ALA A 673 16.74 -9.82 20.28
C ALA A 673 17.48 -8.47 20.30
N PRO A 674 18.63 -8.28 19.62
CA PRO A 674 19.31 -6.97 19.57
C PRO A 674 18.55 -5.89 18.80
N ARG A 675 17.50 -6.24 18.05
CA ARG A 675 16.66 -5.31 17.28
C ARG A 675 15.55 -4.69 18.13
N TYR A 676 15.07 -5.41 19.15
CA TYR A 676 14.02 -4.93 20.05
C TYR A 676 14.36 -3.60 20.75
N PRO A 677 15.53 -3.40 21.39
CA PRO A 677 15.85 -2.11 21.99
C PRO A 677 16.03 -0.97 20.96
N ARG A 678 16.43 -1.30 19.72
CA ARG A 678 16.52 -0.28 18.66
C ARG A 678 15.14 0.19 18.21
N MET A 679 14.15 -0.71 18.21
CA MET A 679 12.77 -0.43 17.79
C MET A 679 11.94 0.23 18.91
N TYR A 680 11.98 -0.36 20.13
CA TYR A 680 11.09 0.02 21.22
C TYR A 680 11.78 0.80 22.35
N GLY A 681 13.11 0.85 22.36
CA GLY A 681 13.91 1.37 23.47
C GLY A 681 14.30 0.28 24.48
N ASP A 682 15.30 0.59 25.31
CA ASP A 682 15.92 -0.38 26.26
C ASP A 682 14.97 -0.78 27.40
N ASP A 683 13.93 -0.02 27.66
CA ASP A 683 13.07 -0.15 28.84
C ASP A 683 11.61 -0.48 28.50
N HIS A 684 11.39 -1.06 27.30
CA HIS A 684 10.05 -1.42 26.84
C HIS A 684 9.63 -2.83 27.31
N PRO A 685 8.37 -3.06 27.78
CA PRO A 685 7.90 -4.37 28.21
C PRO A 685 8.12 -5.50 27.19
N PHE A 686 7.97 -5.23 25.89
CA PHE A 686 8.17 -6.26 24.84
C PHE A 686 9.64 -6.63 24.66
N LYS A 687 10.57 -5.73 24.92
CA LYS A 687 11.99 -6.06 24.96
C LYS A 687 12.28 -7.05 26.07
N TYR A 688 11.73 -6.84 27.27
CA TYR A 688 11.88 -7.77 28.37
C TYR A 688 11.17 -9.10 28.12
N GLY A 689 10.02 -9.10 27.44
CA GLY A 689 9.35 -10.32 27.01
C GLY A 689 10.19 -11.12 25.98
N CYS A 690 10.83 -10.45 25.04
CA CYS A 690 11.79 -11.08 24.12
C CYS A 690 13.00 -11.66 24.88
N ASP A 691 13.55 -10.93 25.86
CA ASP A 691 14.63 -11.41 26.71
C ASP A 691 14.23 -12.67 27.46
N THR A 692 13.01 -12.76 28.00
CA THR A 692 12.47 -13.95 28.67
C THR A 692 12.39 -15.16 27.75
N ASN A 693 11.97 -14.98 26.50
CA ASN A 693 11.97 -16.10 25.53
C ASN A 693 13.39 -16.53 25.15
N LEU A 694 14.32 -15.56 25.02
CA LEU A 694 15.74 -15.88 24.80
C LEU A 694 16.35 -16.65 25.98
N ALA A 695 16.06 -16.24 27.21
CA ALA A 695 16.54 -16.93 28.41
C ALA A 695 16.00 -18.38 28.46
N LEU A 696 14.72 -18.57 28.14
CA LEU A 696 14.13 -19.90 28.06
C LEU A 696 14.88 -20.78 27.02
N LEU A 697 15.15 -20.27 25.81
CA LEU A 697 15.89 -21.01 24.80
C LEU A 697 17.35 -21.29 25.22
N LEU A 698 18.00 -20.38 25.88
CA LEU A 698 19.35 -20.56 26.43
C LEU A 698 19.36 -21.65 27.50
N ARG A 699 18.36 -21.69 28.41
CA ARG A 699 18.22 -22.73 29.41
C ARG A 699 18.07 -24.11 28.78
N VAL A 700 17.14 -24.27 27.82
CA VAL A 700 16.93 -25.58 27.18
C VAL A 700 18.13 -26.03 26.33
N ASN A 701 18.98 -25.11 25.91
CA ASN A 701 20.26 -25.37 25.23
C ASN A 701 21.47 -25.43 26.20
N GLY A 702 21.23 -25.51 27.53
CA GLY A 702 22.25 -25.75 28.55
C GLY A 702 23.09 -24.53 28.96
N GLN A 703 22.74 -23.30 28.54
CA GLN A 703 23.43 -22.06 28.92
C GLN A 703 22.79 -21.41 30.16
N LEU A 704 22.80 -22.11 31.27
CA LEU A 704 21.96 -21.86 32.45
C LEU A 704 22.27 -20.49 33.11
N GLU A 705 23.56 -20.13 33.26
CA GLU A 705 23.96 -18.89 33.91
C GLU A 705 23.57 -17.65 33.08
N ARG A 706 23.67 -17.74 31.75
CA ARG A 706 23.21 -16.68 30.84
C ARG A 706 21.70 -16.50 30.93
N ALA A 707 20.95 -17.58 30.96
CA ALA A 707 19.49 -17.58 31.09
C ALA A 707 19.09 -16.84 32.37
N LEU A 708 19.66 -17.28 33.54
CA LEU A 708 19.39 -16.69 34.85
C LEU A 708 19.68 -15.17 34.90
N GLU A 709 20.79 -14.73 34.33
CA GLU A 709 21.16 -13.31 34.28
C GLU A 709 20.13 -12.47 33.50
N ILE A 710 19.72 -13.01 32.33
CA ILE A 710 18.76 -12.33 31.46
C ILE A 710 17.38 -12.26 32.14
N ASP A 711 16.86 -13.40 32.68
CA ASP A 711 15.53 -13.41 33.31
C ASP A 711 15.48 -12.59 34.60
N ARG A 712 16.54 -12.56 35.41
CA ARG A 712 16.63 -11.64 36.57
C ARG A 712 16.56 -10.18 36.16
N ARG A 713 17.18 -9.78 35.04
CA ARG A 713 17.11 -8.43 34.51
C ARG A 713 15.71 -8.14 33.93
N ALA A 714 15.15 -9.07 33.15
CA ALA A 714 13.82 -8.94 32.55
C ALA A 714 12.74 -8.80 33.62
N LEU A 715 12.80 -9.62 34.68
CA LEU A 715 11.83 -9.56 35.78
C LEU A 715 11.83 -8.20 36.49
N ARG A 716 13.04 -7.65 36.80
CA ARG A 716 13.14 -6.30 37.40
C ARG A 716 12.59 -5.22 36.49
N GLY A 717 12.85 -5.31 35.18
CA GLY A 717 12.34 -4.37 34.20
C GLY A 717 10.82 -4.43 34.05
N LEU A 718 10.24 -5.61 33.99
CA LEU A 718 8.79 -5.80 33.92
C LEU A 718 8.09 -5.35 35.21
N ASP A 719 8.65 -5.66 36.38
CA ASP A 719 8.15 -5.15 37.67
C ASP A 719 8.08 -3.62 37.72
N GLY A 720 9.13 -2.96 37.21
CA GLY A 720 9.23 -1.51 37.22
C GLY A 720 8.31 -0.80 36.22
N ARG A 721 7.98 -1.45 35.10
CA ARG A 721 7.19 -0.86 34.02
C ARG A 721 5.72 -1.25 34.04
N LEU A 722 5.42 -2.45 34.50
CA LEU A 722 4.04 -2.94 34.59
C LEU A 722 3.62 -3.03 36.08
N THR A 723 3.62 -4.19 36.63
CA THR A 723 3.48 -4.47 38.05
C THR A 723 3.92 -5.90 38.29
N ARG A 724 4.15 -6.28 39.57
CA ARG A 724 4.45 -7.66 39.94
C ARG A 724 3.32 -8.63 39.55
N GLU A 725 2.09 -8.15 39.56
CA GLU A 725 0.87 -8.95 39.27
C GLU A 725 0.52 -9.00 37.78
N HIS A 726 1.27 -8.30 36.93
CA HIS A 726 1.00 -8.34 35.48
C HIS A 726 1.38 -9.69 34.90
N HIS A 727 0.56 -10.25 34.01
CA HIS A 727 0.79 -11.61 33.48
C HIS A 727 2.14 -11.76 32.75
N PHE A 728 2.69 -10.76 32.07
CA PHE A 728 4.04 -10.80 31.49
C PHE A 728 5.12 -10.96 32.57
N THR A 729 4.96 -10.24 33.68
CA THR A 729 5.86 -10.33 34.83
C THR A 729 5.78 -11.72 35.49
N LEU A 730 4.55 -12.27 35.63
CA LEU A 730 4.31 -13.60 36.18
C LEU A 730 4.85 -14.71 35.26
N THR A 731 4.74 -14.56 33.93
CA THR A 731 5.35 -15.48 32.95
C THR A 731 6.88 -15.51 33.10
N CYS A 732 7.52 -14.34 33.20
CA CYS A 732 8.96 -14.23 33.44
C CYS A 732 9.36 -14.87 34.79
N ALA A 733 8.56 -14.67 35.85
CA ALA A 733 8.81 -15.27 37.16
C ALA A 733 8.73 -16.79 37.16
N ILE A 734 7.81 -17.39 36.38
CA ILE A 734 7.76 -18.85 36.19
C ILE A 734 9.04 -19.36 35.52
N ASN A 735 9.51 -18.68 34.48
CA ASN A 735 10.72 -19.07 33.77
C ASN A 735 11.97 -18.88 34.63
N LEU A 736 12.08 -17.76 35.37
CA LEU A 736 13.17 -17.53 36.33
C LEU A 736 13.24 -18.60 37.40
N ALA A 737 12.09 -19.03 37.95
CA ALA A 737 12.05 -20.18 38.89
C ALA A 737 12.55 -21.49 38.24
N SER A 738 12.33 -21.63 36.94
CA SER A 738 12.86 -22.78 36.19
C SER A 738 14.37 -22.67 35.96
N ASP A 739 14.93 -21.48 35.77
CA ASP A 739 16.38 -21.26 35.68
C ASP A 739 17.07 -21.56 36.99
N LEU A 740 16.53 -21.06 38.12
CA LEU A 740 17.03 -21.34 39.47
C LEU A 740 17.08 -22.83 39.77
N ALA A 741 15.98 -23.53 39.49
CA ALA A 741 15.90 -24.97 39.70
C ALA A 741 16.89 -25.74 38.81
N ALA A 742 17.12 -25.32 37.57
CA ALA A 742 18.09 -25.96 36.68
C ALA A 742 19.54 -25.80 37.17
N LEU A 743 19.86 -24.71 37.89
CA LEU A 743 21.16 -24.49 38.53
C LEU A 743 21.31 -25.17 39.89
N GLY A 744 20.23 -25.75 40.43
CA GLY A 744 20.22 -26.42 41.71
C GLY A 744 19.76 -25.56 42.90
N ASP A 745 19.40 -24.32 42.65
CA ASP A 745 18.88 -23.38 43.65
C ASP A 745 17.40 -23.59 43.92
N THR A 746 17.04 -24.89 44.23
CA THR A 746 15.66 -25.36 44.26
C THR A 746 14.81 -24.69 45.34
N GLU A 747 15.39 -24.30 46.48
CA GLU A 747 14.63 -23.59 47.52
C GLU A 747 14.25 -22.18 47.11
N GLU A 748 15.18 -21.41 46.45
CA GLU A 748 14.87 -20.10 45.89
C GLU A 748 13.79 -20.23 44.79
N ALA A 749 13.89 -21.25 43.93
CA ALA A 749 12.89 -21.56 42.90
C ALA A 749 11.50 -21.82 43.53
N ARG A 750 11.43 -22.59 44.62
CA ARG A 750 10.19 -22.86 45.32
C ARG A 750 9.58 -21.63 45.96
N GLU A 751 10.39 -20.79 46.62
CA GLU A 751 9.92 -19.54 47.23
C GLU A 751 9.32 -18.62 46.19
N LEU A 752 10.03 -18.40 45.05
CA LEU A 752 9.54 -17.64 43.92
C LEU A 752 8.28 -18.27 43.31
N GLY A 753 8.25 -19.62 43.17
CA GLY A 753 7.10 -20.36 42.64
C GLY A 753 5.85 -20.19 43.51
N VAL A 754 5.96 -20.25 44.84
CA VAL A 754 4.83 -20.07 45.77
C VAL A 754 4.24 -18.67 45.63
N SER A 755 5.08 -17.63 45.72
CA SER A 755 4.62 -16.23 45.61
C SER A 755 4.02 -15.93 44.23
N THR A 756 4.60 -16.51 43.16
CA THR A 756 4.09 -16.38 41.80
C THR A 756 2.75 -17.09 41.62
N LEU A 757 2.59 -18.30 42.16
CA LEU A 757 1.34 -19.05 42.09
C LEU A 757 0.19 -18.31 42.82
N GLU A 758 0.48 -17.72 43.98
CA GLU A 758 -0.49 -16.91 44.73
C GLU A 758 -0.97 -15.72 43.89
N SER A 759 -0.06 -15.00 43.27
CA SER A 759 -0.40 -13.85 42.35
C SER A 759 -1.21 -14.35 41.14
N LEU A 760 -0.81 -15.46 40.51
CA LEU A 760 -1.55 -16.06 39.39
C LEU A 760 -2.99 -16.41 39.74
N ARG A 761 -3.20 -17.02 40.90
CA ARG A 761 -4.55 -17.38 41.40
C ARG A 761 -5.41 -16.11 41.57
N ASN A 762 -4.82 -15.07 42.14
CA ASN A 762 -5.52 -13.82 42.38
C ASN A 762 -5.90 -13.08 41.07
N VAL A 763 -5.01 -13.09 40.06
CA VAL A 763 -5.18 -12.32 38.82
C VAL A 763 -5.95 -13.09 37.75
N LEU A 764 -5.59 -14.36 37.53
CA LEU A 764 -6.11 -15.18 36.44
C LEU A 764 -7.11 -16.25 36.90
N GLY A 765 -7.13 -16.55 38.18
CA GLY A 765 -7.95 -17.61 38.75
C GLY A 765 -7.27 -18.98 38.73
N ASP A 766 -7.86 -19.92 39.49
CA ASP A 766 -7.29 -21.23 39.71
C ASP A 766 -7.28 -22.15 38.46
N ASP A 767 -8.21 -21.93 37.54
CA ASP A 767 -8.40 -22.80 36.36
C ASP A 767 -7.66 -22.29 35.11
N HIS A 768 -6.97 -21.13 35.21
CA HIS A 768 -6.25 -20.59 34.08
C HIS A 768 -5.00 -21.43 33.73
N PRO A 769 -4.73 -21.74 32.43
CA PRO A 769 -3.60 -22.61 32.06
C PRO A 769 -2.24 -22.13 32.59
N LEU A 770 -1.97 -20.83 32.67
CA LEU A 770 -0.73 -20.29 33.24
C LEU A 770 -0.65 -20.53 34.76
N THR A 771 -1.76 -20.42 35.48
CA THR A 771 -1.84 -20.73 36.91
C THR A 771 -1.55 -22.25 37.14
N LEU A 772 -2.13 -23.08 36.29
CA LEU A 772 -1.93 -24.53 36.36
C LEU A 772 -0.50 -24.94 36.01
N ALA A 773 0.15 -24.21 35.07
CA ALA A 773 1.57 -24.41 34.77
C ALA A 773 2.48 -24.02 35.94
N GLY A 774 2.22 -22.86 36.58
CA GLY A 774 2.92 -22.44 37.77
C GLY A 774 2.78 -23.47 38.92
N ALA A 775 1.57 -24.01 39.14
CA ALA A 775 1.32 -25.04 40.10
C ALA A 775 2.05 -26.38 39.78
N ALA A 776 2.05 -26.77 38.48
CA ALA A 776 2.77 -27.98 38.03
C ALA A 776 4.29 -27.85 38.22
N ASN A 777 4.86 -26.65 37.96
CA ASN A 777 6.29 -26.39 38.20
C ASN A 777 6.63 -26.42 39.70
N LEU A 778 5.76 -25.88 40.56
CA LEU A 778 5.93 -25.95 42.00
C LEU A 778 5.89 -27.42 42.52
N VAL A 779 5.09 -28.29 41.91
CA VAL A 779 5.11 -29.74 42.22
C VAL A 779 6.50 -30.34 41.97
N VAL A 780 7.17 -29.95 40.88
CA VAL A 780 8.53 -30.41 40.56
C VAL A 780 9.53 -29.97 41.64
N ASP A 781 9.43 -28.71 42.09
CA ASP A 781 10.31 -28.16 43.15
C ASP A 781 10.09 -28.89 44.50
N LEU A 782 8.83 -29.13 44.87
CA LEU A 782 8.49 -29.84 46.09
C LEU A 782 9.03 -31.28 46.09
N LEU A 783 8.93 -31.99 44.95
CA LEU A 783 9.50 -33.31 44.78
C LEU A 783 11.03 -33.30 44.90
N ALA A 784 11.71 -32.34 44.29
CA ALA A 784 13.15 -32.20 44.35
C ALA A 784 13.65 -31.89 45.79
N LEU A 785 12.81 -31.26 46.63
CA LEU A 785 13.09 -30.98 48.05
C LEU A 785 12.62 -32.08 49.00
N GLY A 786 12.11 -33.20 48.52
CA GLY A 786 11.61 -34.31 49.32
C GLY A 786 10.28 -34.04 50.07
N ARG A 787 9.49 -33.05 49.67
CA ARG A 787 8.20 -32.68 50.26
C ARG A 787 7.06 -33.42 49.54
N GLU A 788 7.10 -34.79 49.62
CA GLU A 788 6.27 -35.67 48.80
C GLU A 788 4.76 -35.53 49.08
N ASP A 789 4.33 -35.35 50.35
CA ASP A 789 2.91 -35.20 50.68
C ASP A 789 2.29 -33.91 50.13
N GLU A 790 3.03 -32.81 50.20
CA GLU A 790 2.60 -31.52 49.64
C GLU A 790 2.55 -31.58 48.10
N ALA A 791 3.57 -32.20 47.50
CA ALA A 791 3.65 -32.40 46.06
C ALA A 791 2.47 -33.24 45.54
N ALA A 792 2.13 -34.34 46.24
CA ALA A 792 1.05 -35.23 45.84
C ALA A 792 -0.32 -34.52 45.88
N GLY A 793 -0.60 -33.75 46.94
CA GLY A 793 -1.83 -32.99 47.05
C GLY A 793 -2.00 -31.92 45.94
N LEU A 794 -0.95 -31.10 45.73
CA LEU A 794 -0.97 -30.08 44.70
C LEU A 794 -1.04 -30.69 43.29
N LYS A 795 -0.32 -31.78 43.01
CA LYS A 795 -0.36 -32.50 41.74
C LYS A 795 -1.76 -33.01 41.39
N ALA A 796 -2.42 -33.67 42.33
CA ALA A 796 -3.76 -34.21 42.11
C ALA A 796 -4.77 -33.11 41.77
N GLU A 797 -4.75 -32.00 42.52
CA GLU A 797 -5.60 -30.86 42.26
C GLU A 797 -5.31 -30.24 40.86
N THR A 798 -4.02 -29.99 40.59
CA THR A 798 -3.58 -29.36 39.34
C THR A 798 -3.95 -30.20 38.11
N LEU A 799 -3.69 -31.52 38.13
CA LEU A 799 -4.02 -32.38 37.00
C LEU A 799 -5.54 -32.46 36.76
N THR A 800 -6.35 -32.57 37.81
CA THR A 800 -7.81 -32.61 37.66
C THR A 800 -8.34 -31.33 36.96
N ARG A 801 -7.81 -30.16 37.33
CA ARG A 801 -8.18 -28.87 36.71
C ARG A 801 -7.64 -28.76 35.28
N TYR A 802 -6.40 -29.20 35.05
CA TYR A 802 -5.74 -29.12 33.73
C TYR A 802 -6.45 -30.03 32.70
N GLU A 803 -6.78 -31.28 33.08
CA GLU A 803 -7.51 -32.23 32.23
C GLU A 803 -8.92 -31.69 31.86
N ARG A 804 -9.58 -31.04 32.81
CA ARG A 804 -10.88 -30.38 32.55
C ARG A 804 -10.76 -29.21 31.59
N GLN A 805 -9.68 -28.42 31.71
CA GLN A 805 -9.51 -27.17 30.94
C GLN A 805 -9.00 -27.41 29.53
N LEU A 806 -7.99 -28.27 29.35
CA LEU A 806 -7.31 -28.51 28.08
C LEU A 806 -7.56 -29.88 27.46
N GLY A 807 -8.08 -30.82 28.23
CA GLY A 807 -8.23 -32.22 27.81
C GLY A 807 -7.01 -33.07 28.16
N THR A 808 -7.25 -34.41 28.28
CA THR A 808 -6.24 -35.38 28.73
C THR A 808 -5.05 -35.56 27.77
N ASP A 809 -5.25 -35.25 26.48
CA ASP A 809 -4.26 -35.48 25.44
C ASP A 809 -3.39 -34.23 25.14
N HIS A 810 -3.70 -33.09 25.76
CA HIS A 810 -2.95 -31.85 25.56
C HIS A 810 -1.47 -32.03 25.99
N PRO A 811 -0.50 -31.47 25.22
CA PRO A 811 0.94 -31.60 25.53
C PRO A 811 1.30 -31.17 26.95
N ASP A 812 0.79 -30.01 27.41
CA ASP A 812 1.09 -29.49 28.75
C ASP A 812 0.56 -30.41 29.86
N VAL A 813 -0.61 -31.06 29.67
CA VAL A 813 -1.19 -32.01 30.60
C VAL A 813 -0.32 -33.28 30.71
N LYS A 814 0.24 -33.75 29.59
CA LYS A 814 1.16 -34.89 29.56
C LYS A 814 2.45 -34.57 30.33
N VAL A 815 3.04 -33.38 30.09
CA VAL A 815 4.24 -32.90 30.81
C VAL A 815 4.00 -32.80 32.32
N ALA A 816 2.88 -32.19 32.72
CA ALA A 816 2.50 -32.04 34.13
C ALA A 816 2.26 -33.41 34.81
N ARG A 817 1.67 -34.38 34.10
CA ARG A 817 1.46 -35.78 34.62
C ARG A 817 2.78 -36.47 34.87
N GLU A 818 3.78 -36.25 34.03
CA GLU A 818 5.13 -36.78 34.20
C GLU A 818 5.95 -36.04 35.26
N ALA A 819 5.40 -35.02 35.91
CA ALA A 819 6.08 -34.14 36.85
C ALA A 819 7.35 -33.52 36.25
N ARG A 820 7.25 -33.06 35.04
CA ARG A 820 8.27 -32.27 34.36
C ARG A 820 7.87 -30.80 34.31
N ARG A 821 8.85 -29.89 34.18
CA ARG A 821 8.61 -28.48 34.13
C ARG A 821 7.98 -28.09 32.83
N LEU A 822 7.08 -27.13 32.92
CA LEU A 822 6.44 -26.41 31.81
C LEU A 822 7.12 -25.07 31.61
N ASP A 823 7.39 -24.76 30.36
CA ASP A 823 7.93 -23.45 29.91
C ASP A 823 6.82 -22.62 29.33
N PHE A 824 6.85 -21.33 29.62
CA PHE A 824 5.84 -20.41 29.09
C PHE A 824 6.48 -19.25 28.32
N ASP A 825 6.06 -19.10 27.07
CA ASP A 825 6.54 -18.05 26.19
C ASP A 825 5.79 -16.73 26.41
N PHE A 826 6.49 -15.65 26.24
CA PHE A 826 5.89 -14.35 25.97
C PHE A 826 5.42 -14.32 24.51
N ASP A 827 4.17 -13.95 24.28
CA ASP A 827 3.54 -13.81 22.98
C ASP A 827 3.14 -12.34 22.78
N PRO A 828 3.86 -11.55 21.93
CA PRO A 828 3.62 -10.11 21.80
C PRO A 828 2.25 -9.83 21.17
N PRO A 829 1.40 -9.00 21.79
CA PRO A 829 0.20 -8.50 21.12
C PRO A 829 0.57 -7.54 19.98
N VAL A 830 -0.33 -7.35 19.02
CA VAL A 830 -0.25 -6.27 18.03
C VAL A 830 -0.62 -4.95 18.73
N LEU A 831 0.17 -3.91 18.52
CA LEU A 831 -0.06 -2.57 19.08
C LEU A 831 -0.81 -1.65 18.11
#